data_4feeb408479d07a488d8aa8fc139095a
#
_entry.id   4feeb408479d07a488d8aa8fc139095a
#
_cell.length_a   1.000
_cell.length_b   1.000
_cell.length_c   1.000
_cell.angle_alpha   90.00
_cell.angle_beta   90.00
_cell.angle_gamma   90.00
#
_symmetry.space_group_name_H-M   'P 1'
#
loop_
_entity.id
_entity.type
_entity.pdbx_description
1 polymer ?
#
loop_
_entity_poly.entity_id
_entity_poly.type
_entity_poly.pdbx_seq_one_letter_code
_entity_poly.pdbx_strand_id
1 'polypeptide(L)'
;MRITGLATGLDMDQIVKDSMKPYRIKIDRKGQDKEILEIKQKLYREVIKDSREFYNKYFDVTKSDSKLLSKNWATTKFTSSNENVVTVTGGSDAKPGSYTITGTTAKAAKIVLSTGINKDDKISINGKEFILKGDTEKDRALNLNKELKEAGINVSVRYSDFAGSESGNAKGFIFESTVLGKNGGFTIGGTEKVVENKVSGTDATYATIKGFTTKNFKISYTNTISLQTENGKVDIKISGKDIQKDDGSGVDSEKLKKVLDTELLDYNLSVDISESGEVIFKSTVLGEVNDPQIVVNDNSGSFDPGVNGKPATNSVNLEEVKGKKIFINGNYIDLSSFTDISSDEKKNELLGHINKVISEKNIDINAELNGNELVLKAKKNSSKYEINLSIVDGSSDIIEGRDADITFKDSKNGVYKHTGTSNTVTLDGITFKFNGEIPENTSITVNGKQDVTDIKDNLVKFINDYNTLIEKLNKLTTEKRNRDFDPLTAEQKKEMSEDEMKLWNEKVEKGQLSRDNDLTRISNSLKQAMRSLVDGSGLNLEKIGISPVADYQGVKNGTFTIDETKLTKALEESSEEVMNLFIKSKPKEDSLSEYTKYSKSGIMQRLKDVLYNETVTVVASLLKKAGIEGSSTSYNNELTKSIEKYEQKMLDMEKDFARREQALYTKYANLETIMNKYNSQQSYLMQQLGLS
;
A
#
# COMPACT_ATOMS: atom_id res chain seq x y z
N MET A 1 20.68 57.31 30.74
CA MET A 1 20.67 58.68 31.30
C MET A 1 20.10 59.58 30.20
N ARG A 2 18.92 60.17 30.39
CA ARG A 2 18.35 61.12 29.38
C ARG A 2 19.20 62.40 29.47
N ILE A 3 19.79 62.80 28.33
CA ILE A 3 20.56 64.05 28.21
C ILE A 3 19.58 65.15 27.90
N THR A 4 19.41 66.11 28.81
CA THR A 4 18.33 67.10 28.79
C THR A 4 18.65 68.33 27.93
N GLY A 5 19.76 68.40 27.18
CA GLY A 5 20.11 69.56 26.33
C GLY A 5 20.12 70.89 27.01
N LEU A 6 20.28 70.91 28.34
CA LEU A 6 20.17 72.12 29.20
C LEU A 6 21.23 73.20 28.87
N ALA A 7 22.39 72.82 28.38
CA ALA A 7 23.46 73.73 28.06
C ALA A 7 23.46 74.21 26.63
N THR A 8 22.93 73.40 25.69
CA THR A 8 22.92 73.68 24.25
C THR A 8 21.57 74.16 23.74
N GLY A 9 20.49 73.97 24.51
CA GLY A 9 19.09 74.24 24.08
C GLY A 9 18.58 73.32 22.97
N LEU A 10 19.33 72.22 22.68
CA LEU A 10 19.00 71.31 21.60
C LEU A 10 18.31 70.04 22.16
N ASP A 11 17.26 69.58 21.47
CA ASP A 11 16.69 68.29 21.79
C ASP A 11 17.58 67.15 21.26
N MET A 12 18.48 66.66 22.13
CA MET A 12 19.47 65.64 21.76
C MET A 12 18.81 64.29 21.42
N ASP A 13 17.69 63.96 22.04
CA ASP A 13 16.95 62.74 21.73
C ASP A 13 16.38 62.82 20.32
N GLN A 14 15.82 63.95 19.92
CA GLN A 14 15.33 64.16 18.56
C GLN A 14 16.44 64.13 17.53
N ILE A 15 17.58 64.77 17.80
CA ILE A 15 18.74 64.79 16.88
C ILE A 15 19.33 63.40 16.69
N VAL A 16 19.46 62.60 17.74
CA VAL A 16 19.92 61.21 17.68
C VAL A 16 18.91 60.40 16.86
N LYS A 17 17.60 60.52 17.16
CA LYS A 17 16.53 59.83 16.45
C LYS A 17 16.56 60.14 14.95
N ASP A 18 16.67 61.43 14.57
CA ASP A 18 16.72 61.83 13.17
C ASP A 18 18.01 61.33 12.45
N SER A 19 19.16 61.36 13.17
CA SER A 19 20.42 60.82 12.65
C SER A 19 20.40 59.29 12.46
N MET A 20 19.62 58.57 13.30
CA MET A 20 19.47 57.13 13.24
C MET A 20 18.39 56.66 12.25
N LYS A 21 17.47 57.55 11.84
CA LYS A 21 16.35 57.23 10.93
C LYS A 21 16.75 56.50 9.63
N PRO A 22 17.84 56.89 8.89
CA PRO A 22 18.26 56.16 7.70
C PRO A 22 18.68 54.70 7.99
N TYR A 23 19.17 54.38 9.18
CA TYR A 23 19.54 53.03 9.58
C TYR A 23 18.31 52.23 9.95
N ARG A 24 17.33 52.82 10.66
CA ARG A 24 16.03 52.19 10.97
C ARG A 24 15.29 51.82 9.71
N ILE A 25 15.21 52.72 8.73
CA ILE A 25 14.56 52.44 7.42
C ILE A 25 15.18 51.21 6.73
N LYS A 26 16.50 51.00 6.86
CA LYS A 26 17.17 49.85 6.25
C LYS A 26 16.79 48.54 6.96
N ILE A 27 16.64 48.57 8.28
CA ILE A 27 16.21 47.42 9.08
C ILE A 27 14.73 47.09 8.75
N ASP A 28 13.88 48.10 8.74
CA ASP A 28 12.46 47.96 8.44
C ASP A 28 12.23 47.35 7.04
N ARG A 29 13.00 47.81 6.02
CA ARG A 29 12.98 47.18 4.70
C ARG A 29 13.36 45.70 4.71
N LYS A 30 14.34 45.29 5.56
CA LYS A 30 14.68 43.87 5.71
C LYS A 30 13.60 43.08 6.42
N GLY A 31 12.91 43.71 7.39
CA GLY A 31 11.71 43.16 8.01
C GLY A 31 10.59 42.95 7.00
N GLN A 32 10.32 43.93 6.15
CA GLN A 32 9.34 43.83 5.08
C GLN A 32 9.70 42.75 4.07
N ASP A 33 10.99 42.67 3.64
CA ASP A 33 11.47 41.59 2.76
C ASP A 33 11.22 40.20 3.38
N LYS A 34 11.49 40.06 4.68
CA LYS A 34 11.24 38.81 5.44
C LYS A 34 9.74 38.47 5.46
N GLU A 35 8.89 39.44 5.80
CA GLU A 35 7.43 39.25 5.88
C GLU A 35 6.84 38.85 4.51
N ILE A 36 7.39 39.35 3.41
CA ILE A 36 7.04 38.91 2.05
C ILE A 36 7.36 37.43 1.84
N LEU A 37 8.50 36.93 2.34
CA LEU A 37 8.85 35.51 2.24
C LEU A 37 7.91 34.64 3.10
N GLU A 38 7.53 35.09 4.28
CA GLU A 38 6.58 34.43 5.16
C GLU A 38 5.18 34.34 4.49
N ILE A 39 4.72 35.42 3.88
CA ILE A 39 3.49 35.43 3.09
C ILE A 39 3.55 34.44 1.92
N LYS A 40 4.65 34.42 1.17
CA LYS A 40 4.83 33.45 0.09
C LYS A 40 4.81 32.02 0.62
N GLN A 41 5.50 31.74 1.73
CA GLN A 41 5.50 30.44 2.35
C GLN A 41 4.09 29.98 2.78
N LYS A 42 3.33 30.89 3.39
CA LYS A 42 1.92 30.66 3.75
C LYS A 42 1.10 30.27 2.51
N LEU A 43 1.17 31.06 1.44
CA LEU A 43 0.43 30.81 0.19
C LEU A 43 0.80 29.46 -0.45
N TYR A 44 2.09 29.11 -0.48
CA TYR A 44 2.51 27.79 -0.95
C TYR A 44 1.97 26.66 -0.09
N ARG A 45 2.00 26.81 1.25
CA ARG A 45 1.45 25.82 2.20
C ARG A 45 -0.04 25.61 2.00
N GLU A 46 -0.79 26.66 1.71
CA GLU A 46 -2.20 26.56 1.36
C GLU A 46 -2.41 25.77 0.06
N VAL A 47 -1.60 26.03 -0.99
CA VAL A 47 -1.66 25.24 -2.22
C VAL A 47 -1.31 23.76 -1.97
N ILE A 48 -0.28 23.49 -1.16
CA ILE A 48 0.09 22.11 -0.77
C ILE A 48 -1.08 21.45 -0.06
N LYS A 49 -1.71 22.12 0.90
CA LYS A 49 -2.86 21.62 1.65
C LYS A 49 -4.00 21.25 0.72
N ASP A 50 -4.46 22.20 -0.10
CA ASP A 50 -5.61 21.98 -1.00
C ASP A 50 -5.32 20.87 -2.02
N SER A 51 -4.10 20.83 -2.57
CA SER A 51 -3.67 19.79 -3.50
C SER A 51 -3.64 18.40 -2.86
N ARG A 52 -3.18 18.30 -1.60
CA ARG A 52 -3.17 17.03 -0.85
C ARG A 52 -4.58 16.60 -0.42
N GLU A 53 -5.43 17.54 -0.06
CA GLU A 53 -6.85 17.26 0.24
C GLU A 53 -7.55 16.69 -1.01
N PHE A 54 -7.32 17.32 -2.18
CA PHE A 54 -7.84 16.81 -3.45
C PHE A 54 -7.26 15.42 -3.78
N TYR A 55 -5.94 15.22 -3.61
CA TYR A 55 -5.29 13.92 -3.80
C TYR A 55 -5.89 12.85 -2.89
N ASN A 56 -6.00 13.11 -1.59
CA ASN A 56 -6.51 12.16 -0.60
C ASN A 56 -7.99 11.82 -0.80
N LYS A 57 -8.77 12.78 -1.34
CA LYS A 57 -10.19 12.59 -1.60
C LYS A 57 -10.45 11.67 -2.80
N TYR A 58 -9.64 11.77 -3.85
CA TYR A 58 -9.93 11.08 -5.11
C TYR A 58 -8.97 9.95 -5.46
N PHE A 59 -7.71 10.01 -5.04
CA PHE A 59 -6.64 9.14 -5.54
C PHE A 59 -6.00 8.22 -4.50
N ASP A 60 -6.36 8.33 -3.24
CA ASP A 60 -5.86 7.45 -2.18
C ASP A 60 -6.48 6.07 -2.28
N VAL A 61 -5.77 5.13 -2.92
CA VAL A 61 -6.24 3.75 -3.15
C VAL A 61 -6.31 2.90 -1.88
N THR A 62 -5.78 3.38 -0.75
CA THR A 62 -5.93 2.69 0.54
C THR A 62 -7.35 2.82 1.10
N LYS A 63 -8.11 3.80 0.61
CA LYS A 63 -9.50 4.02 0.98
C LYS A 63 -10.42 3.19 0.08
N SER A 64 -11.42 2.55 0.69
CA SER A 64 -12.38 1.71 -0.02
C SER A 64 -13.26 2.48 -1.00
N ASP A 65 -13.44 3.78 -0.80
CA ASP A 65 -14.24 4.71 -1.61
C ASP A 65 -13.41 5.48 -2.66
N SER A 66 -12.13 5.16 -2.80
CA SER A 66 -11.25 5.78 -3.80
C SER A 66 -11.85 5.70 -5.21
N LYS A 67 -11.83 6.82 -5.93
CA LYS A 67 -12.39 6.90 -7.30
C LYS A 67 -11.48 6.25 -8.35
N LEU A 68 -10.27 5.83 -7.98
CA LEU A 68 -9.41 5.00 -8.83
C LEU A 68 -9.74 3.51 -8.81
N LEU A 69 -10.62 3.06 -7.92
CA LEU A 69 -11.04 1.67 -7.82
C LEU A 69 -12.26 1.43 -8.73
N SER A 70 -12.15 0.51 -9.68
CA SER A 70 -13.23 0.19 -10.64
C SER A 70 -14.54 -0.23 -9.97
N LYS A 71 -14.46 -0.89 -8.81
CA LYS A 71 -15.66 -1.25 -8.02
C LYS A 71 -16.55 -0.05 -7.66
N ASN A 72 -16.00 1.16 -7.60
CA ASN A 72 -16.72 2.39 -7.26
C ASN A 72 -17.32 3.06 -8.52
N TRP A 73 -17.28 2.39 -9.67
CA TRP A 73 -17.87 2.79 -10.95
C TRP A 73 -19.04 1.89 -11.35
N ALA A 74 -19.65 1.20 -10.39
CA ALA A 74 -20.82 0.38 -10.64
C ALA A 74 -22.00 1.25 -11.10
N THR A 75 -22.58 0.87 -12.23
CA THR A 75 -23.75 1.54 -12.83
C THR A 75 -25.06 0.80 -12.56
N THR A 76 -24.98 -0.28 -11.80
CA THR A 76 -26.14 -1.10 -11.42
C THR A 76 -26.22 -1.22 -9.92
N LYS A 77 -27.34 -0.83 -9.35
CA LYS A 77 -27.69 -1.06 -7.94
C LYS A 77 -28.52 -2.33 -7.82
N PHE A 78 -28.10 -3.20 -6.91
CA PHE A 78 -28.78 -4.44 -6.60
C PHE A 78 -29.52 -4.33 -5.26
N THR A 79 -30.75 -4.86 -5.23
CA THR A 79 -31.54 -5.01 -4.01
C THR A 79 -31.86 -6.49 -3.81
N SER A 80 -31.72 -6.96 -2.58
CA SER A 80 -32.10 -8.31 -2.18
C SER A 80 -33.46 -8.32 -1.50
N SER A 81 -34.28 -9.33 -1.76
CA SER A 81 -35.53 -9.53 -1.00
C SER A 81 -35.27 -9.89 0.48
N ASN A 82 -34.05 -10.28 0.83
CA ASN A 82 -33.62 -10.53 2.19
C ASN A 82 -32.14 -10.14 2.36
N GLU A 83 -31.88 -8.88 2.72
CA GLU A 83 -30.52 -8.33 2.90
C GLU A 83 -29.79 -8.91 4.12
N ASN A 84 -30.54 -9.45 5.12
CA ASN A 84 -29.93 -10.14 6.25
C ASN A 84 -29.26 -11.47 5.83
N VAL A 85 -29.76 -12.11 4.78
CA VAL A 85 -29.23 -13.37 4.28
C VAL A 85 -28.22 -13.14 3.17
N VAL A 86 -28.51 -12.29 2.19
CA VAL A 86 -27.57 -12.02 1.11
C VAL A 86 -27.48 -10.53 0.82
N THR A 87 -26.25 -10.01 0.85
CA THR A 87 -25.92 -8.68 0.36
C THR A 87 -25.27 -8.80 -1.00
N VAL A 88 -25.65 -7.87 -1.90
CA VAL A 88 -25.22 -7.92 -3.30
C VAL A 88 -24.55 -6.61 -3.70
N THR A 89 -23.40 -6.71 -4.33
CA THR A 89 -22.68 -5.54 -4.86
C THR A 89 -22.35 -5.79 -6.33
N GLY A 90 -22.66 -4.80 -7.18
CA GLY A 90 -22.25 -4.81 -8.58
C GLY A 90 -20.84 -4.23 -8.75
N GLY A 91 -20.06 -4.84 -9.62
CA GLY A 91 -18.84 -4.24 -10.17
C GLY A 91 -19.17 -3.27 -11.31
N SER A 92 -18.14 -2.68 -11.91
CA SER A 92 -18.29 -1.75 -13.05
C SER A 92 -18.90 -2.40 -14.31
N ASP A 93 -18.76 -3.70 -14.44
CA ASP A 93 -19.23 -4.54 -15.54
C ASP A 93 -20.58 -5.24 -15.26
N ALA A 94 -21.10 -5.11 -14.03
CA ALA A 94 -22.37 -5.69 -13.65
C ALA A 94 -23.55 -5.05 -14.40
N LYS A 95 -24.35 -5.88 -15.05
CA LYS A 95 -25.52 -5.44 -15.85
C LYS A 95 -26.81 -5.60 -15.06
N PRO A 96 -27.83 -4.77 -15.33
CA PRO A 96 -29.16 -4.93 -14.77
C PRO A 96 -29.73 -6.32 -15.04
N GLY A 97 -30.39 -6.89 -14.06
CA GLY A 97 -31.00 -8.22 -14.18
C GLY A 97 -31.69 -8.65 -12.90
N SER A 98 -32.44 -9.73 -12.97
CA SER A 98 -33.08 -10.35 -11.82
C SER A 98 -32.57 -11.76 -11.64
N TYR A 99 -32.23 -12.12 -10.42
CA TYR A 99 -31.66 -13.42 -10.04
C TYR A 99 -32.49 -14.03 -8.93
N THR A 100 -32.79 -15.31 -9.07
CA THR A 100 -33.44 -16.12 -8.02
C THR A 100 -32.40 -17.08 -7.43
N ILE A 101 -32.27 -17.06 -6.13
CA ILE A 101 -31.24 -17.80 -5.39
C ILE A 101 -31.93 -18.80 -4.47
N THR A 102 -31.54 -20.07 -4.55
CA THR A 102 -32.05 -21.17 -3.72
C THR A 102 -30.91 -22.05 -3.24
N GLY A 103 -31.16 -22.90 -2.25
CA GLY A 103 -30.17 -23.85 -1.76
C GLY A 103 -29.71 -23.58 -0.33
N THR A 104 -28.50 -23.98 -0.02
CA THR A 104 -27.96 -23.89 1.34
C THR A 104 -26.57 -23.24 1.33
N THR A 105 -26.31 -22.36 2.29
CA THR A 105 -25.00 -21.73 2.50
C THR A 105 -24.03 -22.67 3.20
N ALA A 106 -22.72 -22.44 3.01
CA ALA A 106 -21.71 -23.13 3.79
C ALA A 106 -21.84 -22.77 5.28
N LYS A 107 -21.66 -23.77 6.14
CA LYS A 107 -21.76 -23.64 7.59
C LYS A 107 -20.53 -24.19 8.27
N ALA A 108 -20.01 -23.49 9.25
CA ALA A 108 -18.94 -24.00 10.10
C ALA A 108 -19.45 -25.14 10.98
N ALA A 109 -18.59 -26.09 11.27
CA ALA A 109 -18.84 -27.07 12.33
C ALA A 109 -18.99 -26.34 13.66
N LYS A 110 -20.07 -26.62 14.41
CA LYS A 110 -20.38 -25.90 15.64
C LYS A 110 -21.09 -26.79 16.63
N ILE A 111 -20.67 -26.74 17.88
CA ILE A 111 -21.35 -27.39 19.02
C ILE A 111 -21.40 -26.43 20.21
N VAL A 112 -22.41 -26.61 21.03
CA VAL A 112 -22.60 -25.90 22.31
C VAL A 112 -22.50 -26.86 23.44
N LEU A 113 -21.62 -26.60 24.41
CA LEU A 113 -21.50 -27.35 25.63
C LEU A 113 -21.94 -26.51 26.84
N SER A 114 -22.93 -27.00 27.59
CA SER A 114 -23.45 -26.33 28.78
C SER A 114 -22.96 -26.98 30.09
N THR A 115 -22.33 -28.18 30.01
CA THR A 115 -21.83 -28.96 31.13
C THR A 115 -20.42 -29.49 30.83
N GLY A 116 -19.68 -29.91 31.86
CA GLY A 116 -18.33 -30.49 31.70
C GLY A 116 -17.24 -29.49 31.34
N ILE A 117 -17.40 -28.25 31.78
CA ILE A 117 -16.58 -27.11 31.39
C ILE A 117 -16.19 -26.24 32.60
N ASN A 118 -16.03 -26.89 33.75
CA ASN A 118 -15.59 -26.23 34.98
C ASN A 118 -14.07 -25.95 34.94
N LYS A 119 -13.60 -25.19 35.90
CA LYS A 119 -12.16 -25.00 36.10
C LYS A 119 -11.49 -26.34 36.34
N ASP A 120 -10.35 -26.55 35.71
CA ASP A 120 -9.53 -27.78 35.78
C ASP A 120 -10.16 -29.04 35.14
N ASP A 121 -11.37 -28.92 34.52
CA ASP A 121 -11.90 -30.00 33.69
C ASP A 121 -11.00 -30.21 32.46
N LYS A 122 -10.96 -31.43 31.97
CA LYS A 122 -10.26 -31.84 30.76
C LYS A 122 -11.23 -31.93 29.59
N ILE A 123 -10.87 -31.33 28.47
CA ILE A 123 -11.60 -31.44 27.20
C ILE A 123 -10.67 -31.94 26.12
N SER A 124 -11.11 -32.91 25.34
CA SER A 124 -10.36 -33.36 24.17
C SER A 124 -10.98 -32.79 22.90
N ILE A 125 -10.15 -32.12 22.07
CA ILE A 125 -10.53 -31.60 20.78
C ILE A 125 -9.56 -32.12 19.72
N ASN A 126 -10.08 -32.79 18.71
CA ASN A 126 -9.31 -33.55 17.74
C ASN A 126 -8.39 -34.58 18.41
N GLY A 127 -8.85 -35.20 19.52
CA GLY A 127 -8.08 -36.16 20.30
C GLY A 127 -7.02 -35.56 21.23
N LYS A 128 -6.72 -34.29 21.16
CA LYS A 128 -5.74 -33.59 22.01
C LYS A 128 -6.42 -33.06 23.27
N GLU A 129 -5.89 -33.44 24.45
CA GLU A 129 -6.41 -32.97 25.73
C GLU A 129 -5.97 -31.54 26.05
N PHE A 130 -6.91 -30.75 26.55
CA PHE A 130 -6.72 -29.41 27.09
C PHE A 130 -7.30 -29.32 28.48
N ILE A 131 -6.66 -28.57 29.38
CA ILE A 131 -7.15 -28.32 30.75
C ILE A 131 -7.76 -26.91 30.77
N LEU A 132 -9.02 -26.80 31.20
CA LEU A 132 -9.75 -25.52 31.24
C LEU A 132 -9.25 -24.65 32.40
N LYS A 133 -8.38 -23.72 32.11
CA LYS A 133 -7.75 -22.78 33.07
C LYS A 133 -8.48 -21.43 33.05
N GLY A 134 -8.77 -20.91 34.23
CA GLY A 134 -9.39 -19.59 34.40
C GLY A 134 -10.52 -19.60 35.42
N ASP A 135 -10.65 -18.51 36.14
CA ASP A 135 -11.63 -18.44 37.24
C ASP A 135 -13.04 -18.19 36.72
N THR A 136 -13.18 -17.42 35.64
CA THR A 136 -14.47 -17.18 34.96
C THR A 136 -14.61 -18.05 33.70
N GLU A 137 -15.83 -18.26 33.26
CA GLU A 137 -16.11 -18.97 31.99
C GLU A 137 -15.45 -18.24 30.78
N LYS A 138 -15.44 -16.90 30.81
CA LYS A 138 -14.79 -16.11 29.76
C LYS A 138 -13.28 -16.31 29.74
N ASP A 139 -12.65 -16.36 30.93
CA ASP A 139 -11.20 -16.62 31.04
C ASP A 139 -10.85 -18.03 30.53
N ARG A 140 -11.69 -19.05 30.87
CA ARG A 140 -11.50 -20.42 30.36
C ARG A 140 -11.59 -20.47 28.84
N ALA A 141 -12.57 -19.79 28.23
CA ALA A 141 -12.70 -19.73 26.79
C ALA A 141 -11.50 -19.02 26.13
N LEU A 142 -11.01 -17.92 26.73
CA LEU A 142 -9.86 -17.16 26.22
C LEU A 142 -8.57 -17.99 26.27
N ASN A 143 -8.32 -18.65 27.40
CA ASN A 143 -7.14 -19.50 27.58
C ASN A 143 -7.16 -20.69 26.64
N LEU A 144 -8.31 -21.36 26.51
CA LEU A 144 -8.47 -22.48 25.59
C LEU A 144 -8.25 -22.06 24.12
N ASN A 145 -8.75 -20.88 23.70
CA ASN A 145 -8.47 -20.37 22.35
C ASN A 145 -6.98 -20.20 22.08
N LYS A 146 -6.22 -19.73 23.07
CA LYS A 146 -4.77 -19.58 22.95
C LYS A 146 -4.10 -20.94 22.76
N GLU A 147 -4.46 -21.93 23.60
CA GLU A 147 -3.90 -23.27 23.54
C GLU A 147 -4.28 -23.98 22.21
N LEU A 148 -5.53 -23.83 21.73
CA LEU A 148 -5.97 -24.36 20.44
C LEU A 148 -5.19 -23.75 19.26
N LYS A 149 -4.96 -22.43 19.28
CA LYS A 149 -4.16 -21.75 18.26
C LYS A 149 -2.69 -22.21 18.26
N GLU A 150 -2.10 -22.36 19.44
CA GLU A 150 -0.74 -22.89 19.60
C GLU A 150 -0.65 -24.37 19.15
N ALA A 151 -1.73 -25.12 19.31
CA ALA A 151 -1.84 -26.49 18.82
C ALA A 151 -2.14 -26.62 17.32
N GLY A 152 -2.38 -25.51 16.60
CA GLY A 152 -2.73 -25.52 15.18
C GLY A 152 -4.15 -26.04 14.90
N ILE A 153 -5.04 -26.05 15.88
CA ILE A 153 -6.43 -26.54 15.75
C ILE A 153 -7.34 -25.38 15.33
N ASN A 154 -8.00 -25.52 14.19
CA ASN A 154 -8.88 -24.49 13.61
C ASN A 154 -10.27 -24.46 14.27
N VAL A 155 -10.31 -24.40 15.58
CA VAL A 155 -11.55 -24.29 16.40
C VAL A 155 -11.42 -23.07 17.30
N SER A 156 -12.43 -22.22 17.31
CA SER A 156 -12.57 -21.09 18.23
C SER A 156 -13.59 -21.43 19.31
N VAL A 157 -13.35 -20.95 20.52
CA VAL A 157 -14.23 -21.17 21.68
C VAL A 157 -14.61 -19.82 22.27
N ARG A 158 -15.89 -19.64 22.53
CA ARG A 158 -16.40 -18.47 23.25
C ARG A 158 -17.48 -18.89 24.26
N TYR A 159 -17.49 -18.25 25.40
CA TYR A 159 -18.62 -18.36 26.34
C TYR A 159 -19.67 -17.32 25.96
N SER A 160 -20.94 -17.70 25.96
CA SER A 160 -22.05 -16.82 25.62
C SER A 160 -23.24 -17.07 26.52
N ASP A 161 -23.92 -16.01 26.93
CA ASP A 161 -25.21 -16.06 27.57
C ASP A 161 -26.34 -16.41 26.58
N PHE A 162 -26.07 -16.40 25.27
CA PHE A 162 -26.95 -16.72 24.15
C PHE A 162 -26.46 -17.96 23.38
N ALA A 163 -25.97 -18.98 24.10
CA ALA A 163 -25.41 -20.16 23.46
C ALA A 163 -26.48 -21.24 23.17
N GLY A 164 -27.60 -21.22 23.87
CA GLY A 164 -28.63 -22.28 23.80
C GLY A 164 -29.66 -22.09 22.69
N SER A 165 -30.41 -23.13 22.45
CA SER A 165 -31.58 -23.18 21.60
C SER A 165 -32.87 -22.79 22.34
N GLU A 166 -34.01 -22.89 21.69
CA GLU A 166 -35.35 -22.42 22.07
C GLU A 166 -35.90 -22.87 23.45
N SER A 167 -35.19 -23.73 24.23
CA SER A 167 -35.65 -24.30 25.47
C SER A 167 -35.12 -23.65 26.77
N GLY A 168 -34.58 -22.44 26.72
CA GLY A 168 -34.57 -21.58 27.91
C GLY A 168 -33.29 -21.46 28.73
N ASN A 169 -32.24 -22.28 28.65
CA ASN A 169 -30.93 -22.03 29.26
C ASN A 169 -29.87 -21.79 28.21
N ALA A 170 -29.68 -20.50 27.92
CA ALA A 170 -28.92 -20.06 26.80
C ALA A 170 -27.39 -19.99 27.05
N LYS A 171 -26.92 -20.27 28.29
CA LYS A 171 -25.50 -20.11 28.63
C LYS A 171 -24.68 -21.34 28.25
N GLY A 172 -23.50 -21.13 27.70
CA GLY A 172 -22.61 -22.24 27.38
C GLY A 172 -21.36 -21.81 26.60
N PHE A 173 -20.49 -22.79 26.42
CA PHE A 173 -19.31 -22.66 25.56
C PHE A 173 -19.68 -23.06 24.14
N ILE A 174 -19.45 -22.16 23.19
CA ILE A 174 -19.66 -22.40 21.78
C ILE A 174 -18.30 -22.73 21.18
N PHE A 175 -18.16 -23.96 20.68
CA PHE A 175 -17.03 -24.41 19.89
C PHE A 175 -17.42 -24.30 18.42
N GLU A 176 -16.67 -23.56 17.66
CA GLU A 176 -16.96 -23.28 16.24
C GLU A 176 -15.69 -23.35 15.42
N SER A 177 -15.72 -24.09 14.34
CA SER A 177 -14.59 -24.14 13.40
C SER A 177 -14.35 -22.75 12.78
N THR A 178 -13.09 -22.39 12.63
CA THR A 178 -12.69 -21.18 11.90
C THR A 178 -12.72 -21.39 10.37
N VAL A 179 -12.98 -22.61 9.91
CA VAL A 179 -13.09 -23.01 8.51
C VAL A 179 -14.53 -23.41 8.21
N LEU A 180 -15.11 -22.83 7.17
CA LEU A 180 -16.45 -23.21 6.69
C LEU A 180 -16.43 -24.53 5.94
N GLY A 181 -17.59 -25.16 5.87
CA GLY A 181 -17.81 -26.38 5.10
C GLY A 181 -17.36 -27.65 5.79
N LYS A 182 -17.48 -28.76 5.09
CA LYS A 182 -17.13 -30.10 5.60
C LYS A 182 -15.66 -30.21 6.03
N ASN A 183 -14.77 -29.45 5.38
CA ASN A 183 -13.34 -29.44 5.72
C ASN A 183 -13.04 -28.83 7.09
N GLY A 184 -13.98 -28.09 7.67
CA GLY A 184 -13.88 -27.51 9.00
C GLY A 184 -14.36 -28.45 10.14
N GLY A 185 -14.68 -29.70 9.86
CA GLY A 185 -15.10 -30.65 10.89
C GLY A 185 -14.03 -30.87 11.97
N PHE A 186 -14.47 -31.10 13.19
CA PHE A 186 -13.61 -31.45 14.35
C PHE A 186 -14.29 -32.46 15.26
N THR A 187 -13.50 -33.08 16.16
CA THR A 187 -14.05 -34.01 17.16
C THR A 187 -13.94 -33.43 18.55
N ILE A 188 -14.93 -33.79 19.40
CA ILE A 188 -14.89 -33.58 20.85
C ILE A 188 -14.96 -34.91 21.53
N GLY A 189 -14.08 -35.14 22.52
CA GLY A 189 -13.92 -36.44 23.20
C GLY A 189 -12.87 -37.33 22.52
N GLY A 190 -12.61 -38.49 23.09
CA GLY A 190 -11.54 -39.41 22.69
C GLY A 190 -10.14 -38.93 23.09
N THR A 191 -9.14 -39.80 22.92
CA THR A 191 -7.72 -39.47 23.16
C THR A 191 -6.92 -39.70 21.89
N GLU A 192 -5.99 -38.78 21.60
CA GLU A 192 -5.13 -38.87 20.44
C GLU A 192 -3.92 -39.78 20.71
N LYS A 193 -3.68 -40.70 19.78
CA LYS A 193 -2.42 -41.44 19.69
C LYS A 193 -1.68 -41.00 18.43
N VAL A 194 -0.58 -40.31 18.61
CA VAL A 194 0.27 -39.91 17.48
C VAL A 194 1.02 -41.10 16.91
N VAL A 195 1.08 -41.21 15.59
CA VAL A 195 1.86 -42.22 14.89
C VAL A 195 3.23 -41.66 14.55
N GLU A 196 4.27 -42.24 15.17
CA GLU A 196 5.65 -41.72 15.08
C GLU A 196 6.45 -42.23 13.87
N ASN A 197 5.89 -43.07 13.02
CA ASN A 197 6.57 -43.67 11.85
C ASN A 197 6.70 -42.69 10.68
N LYS A 198 7.04 -41.43 10.97
CA LYS A 198 7.20 -40.41 9.96
C LYS A 198 8.63 -40.31 9.45
N VAL A 199 8.78 -40.19 8.14
CA VAL A 199 10.04 -39.89 7.46
C VAL A 199 9.90 -38.56 6.73
N SER A 200 10.79 -37.63 7.05
CA SER A 200 10.81 -36.33 6.38
C SER A 200 11.20 -36.47 4.91
N GLY A 201 10.59 -35.66 4.05
CA GLY A 201 11.00 -35.56 2.67
C GLY A 201 12.37 -34.90 2.51
N THR A 202 12.91 -34.97 1.33
CA THR A 202 14.14 -34.24 0.98
C THR A 202 13.92 -33.40 -0.28
N ASP A 203 14.54 -32.22 -0.30
CA ASP A 203 14.48 -31.35 -1.47
C ASP A 203 15.38 -31.90 -2.59
N ALA A 204 14.94 -31.72 -3.84
CA ALA A 204 15.81 -31.94 -4.98
C ALA A 204 16.83 -30.80 -5.07
N THR A 205 18.05 -31.12 -5.49
CA THR A 205 19.08 -30.13 -5.77
C THR A 205 19.43 -30.12 -7.26
N TYR A 206 19.92 -28.98 -7.73
CA TYR A 206 20.42 -28.88 -9.10
C TYR A 206 21.81 -29.48 -9.20
N ALA A 207 22.12 -30.15 -10.32
CA ALA A 207 23.47 -30.53 -10.62
C ALA A 207 24.33 -29.29 -10.90
N THR A 208 25.60 -29.35 -10.50
CA THR A 208 26.54 -28.25 -10.68
C THR A 208 27.89 -28.74 -11.20
N ILE A 209 28.60 -27.90 -11.99
CA ILE A 209 29.96 -28.14 -12.44
C ILE A 209 30.80 -26.95 -12.00
N LYS A 210 31.79 -27.21 -11.18
CA LYS A 210 32.68 -26.25 -10.53
C LYS A 210 34.12 -26.39 -11.02
N GLY A 211 34.98 -25.51 -10.58
CA GLY A 211 36.41 -25.53 -10.91
C GLY A 211 36.80 -24.54 -11.99
N PHE A 212 35.87 -23.69 -12.42
CA PHE A 212 36.15 -22.61 -13.37
C PHE A 212 36.18 -21.25 -12.66
N THR A 213 36.93 -20.34 -13.26
CA THR A 213 36.97 -18.93 -12.84
C THR A 213 36.90 -18.03 -14.07
N THR A 214 36.61 -16.74 -13.86
CA THR A 214 36.64 -15.73 -14.93
C THR A 214 38.01 -15.71 -15.66
N LYS A 215 39.12 -16.19 -15.04
CA LYS A 215 40.44 -16.30 -15.65
C LYS A 215 40.54 -17.39 -16.72
N ASN A 216 39.65 -18.38 -16.72
CA ASN A 216 39.56 -19.39 -17.77
C ASN A 216 39.05 -18.83 -19.09
N PHE A 217 38.42 -17.64 -19.06
CA PHE A 217 37.94 -16.91 -20.23
C PHE A 217 38.93 -15.82 -20.64
N LYS A 218 39.14 -15.66 -21.93
CA LYS A 218 40.13 -14.72 -22.49
C LYS A 218 39.43 -13.64 -23.31
N ILE A 219 39.85 -12.39 -23.12
CA ILE A 219 39.30 -11.24 -23.85
C ILE A 219 39.92 -11.04 -25.25
N SER A 220 41.08 -11.63 -25.51
CA SER A 220 41.84 -11.39 -26.74
C SER A 220 41.50 -12.35 -27.89
N TYR A 221 40.72 -13.40 -27.65
CA TYR A 221 40.33 -14.36 -28.68
C TYR A 221 38.97 -15.04 -28.35
N THR A 222 38.49 -15.90 -29.25
CA THR A 222 37.27 -16.67 -29.07
C THR A 222 37.46 -17.75 -28.03
N ASN A 223 36.62 -17.79 -27.01
CA ASN A 223 36.57 -18.85 -26.01
C ASN A 223 35.68 -19.99 -26.52
N THR A 224 36.10 -21.22 -26.24
CA THR A 224 35.33 -22.41 -26.59
C THR A 224 34.86 -23.11 -25.33
N ILE A 225 33.57 -23.39 -25.25
CA ILE A 225 32.96 -24.24 -24.25
C ILE A 225 32.49 -25.49 -24.95
N SER A 226 33.12 -26.60 -24.63
CA SER A 226 32.74 -27.92 -25.15
C SER A 226 31.87 -28.62 -24.13
N LEU A 227 30.74 -29.18 -24.55
CA LEU A 227 29.87 -30.00 -23.70
C LEU A 227 29.46 -31.27 -24.45
N GLN A 228 29.25 -32.35 -23.70
CA GLN A 228 28.74 -33.62 -24.21
C GLN A 228 27.23 -33.64 -24.10
N THR A 229 26.56 -33.81 -25.22
CA THR A 229 25.10 -33.98 -25.32
C THR A 229 24.75 -35.40 -25.74
N GLU A 230 23.48 -35.76 -25.68
CA GLU A 230 22.97 -37.03 -26.23
C GLU A 230 23.26 -37.18 -27.72
N ASN A 231 23.40 -36.07 -28.44
CA ASN A 231 23.68 -36.01 -29.88
C ASN A 231 25.17 -35.87 -30.20
N GLY A 232 26.06 -36.00 -29.21
CA GLY A 232 27.51 -35.88 -29.36
C GLY A 232 28.09 -34.61 -28.75
N LYS A 233 29.37 -34.36 -29.05
CA LYS A 233 30.11 -33.20 -28.55
C LYS A 233 29.68 -31.92 -29.27
N VAL A 234 29.39 -30.86 -28.51
CA VAL A 234 29.04 -29.54 -29.03
C VAL A 234 30.04 -28.51 -28.53
N ASP A 235 30.54 -27.65 -29.43
CA ASP A 235 31.45 -26.56 -29.12
C ASP A 235 30.73 -25.20 -29.29
N ILE A 236 30.50 -24.52 -28.18
CA ILE A 236 29.92 -23.17 -28.10
C ILE A 236 31.10 -22.17 -28.14
N LYS A 237 31.01 -21.18 -29.02
CA LYS A 237 32.07 -20.19 -29.24
C LYS A 237 31.61 -18.81 -28.77
N ILE A 238 32.33 -18.22 -27.82
CA ILE A 238 32.07 -16.90 -27.25
C ILE A 238 33.21 -15.95 -27.60
N SER A 239 32.88 -14.82 -28.21
CA SER A 239 33.86 -13.78 -28.50
C SER A 239 34.39 -13.14 -27.21
N GLY A 240 35.71 -13.03 -27.09
CA GLY A 240 36.33 -12.36 -25.95
C GLY A 240 35.92 -10.87 -25.82
N LYS A 241 35.57 -10.24 -26.94
CA LYS A 241 35.06 -8.83 -26.93
C LYS A 241 33.72 -8.69 -26.24
N ASP A 242 32.86 -9.70 -26.33
CA ASP A 242 31.48 -9.63 -25.78
C ASP A 242 31.47 -9.77 -24.25
N ILE A 243 32.58 -10.26 -23.68
CA ILE A 243 32.76 -10.46 -22.24
C ILE A 243 33.79 -9.52 -21.61
N GLN A 244 34.32 -8.55 -22.38
CA GLN A 244 35.33 -7.61 -21.93
C GLN A 244 34.70 -6.43 -21.12
N LYS A 245 35.39 -5.97 -20.09
CA LYS A 245 35.07 -4.71 -19.41
C LYS A 245 35.25 -3.54 -20.37
N ASP A 246 34.50 -2.47 -20.13
CA ASP A 246 34.50 -1.27 -20.99
C ASP A 246 35.89 -0.57 -21.03
N ASP A 247 36.67 -0.72 -19.95
CA ASP A 247 38.05 -0.22 -19.85
C ASP A 247 39.11 -1.14 -20.47
N GLY A 248 38.70 -2.28 -21.02
CA GLY A 248 39.60 -3.27 -21.63
C GLY A 248 40.43 -4.07 -20.64
N SER A 249 40.30 -3.91 -19.31
CA SER A 249 41.19 -4.42 -18.29
C SER A 249 41.04 -5.92 -17.97
N GLY A 250 39.99 -6.58 -18.44
CA GLY A 250 39.73 -7.99 -18.14
C GLY A 250 38.30 -8.42 -18.47
N VAL A 251 37.93 -9.60 -17.94
CA VAL A 251 36.59 -10.17 -18.12
C VAL A 251 35.60 -9.45 -17.20
N ASP A 252 34.47 -9.04 -17.76
CA ASP A 252 33.32 -8.55 -17.05
C ASP A 252 32.41 -9.71 -16.64
N SER A 253 32.20 -9.93 -15.35
CA SER A 253 31.43 -11.05 -14.82
C SER A 253 29.96 -11.02 -15.21
N GLU A 254 29.35 -9.82 -15.29
CA GLU A 254 27.93 -9.67 -15.66
C GLU A 254 27.75 -9.94 -17.17
N LYS A 255 28.62 -9.39 -18.00
CA LYS A 255 28.59 -9.66 -19.45
C LYS A 255 28.85 -11.14 -19.72
N LEU A 256 29.85 -11.75 -19.04
CA LEU A 256 30.13 -13.17 -19.15
C LEU A 256 28.90 -14.01 -18.75
N LYS A 257 28.30 -13.72 -17.61
CA LYS A 257 27.11 -14.45 -17.16
C LYS A 257 25.98 -14.35 -18.19
N LYS A 258 25.68 -13.16 -18.66
CA LYS A 258 24.61 -12.92 -19.64
C LYS A 258 24.82 -13.69 -20.96
N VAL A 259 26.03 -13.67 -21.48
CA VAL A 259 26.38 -14.40 -22.71
C VAL A 259 26.26 -15.91 -22.48
N LEU A 260 26.81 -16.41 -21.37
CA LEU A 260 26.75 -17.84 -21.04
C LEU A 260 25.30 -18.32 -20.82
N ASP A 261 24.50 -17.60 -20.06
CA ASP A 261 23.08 -17.97 -19.83
C ASP A 261 22.28 -18.00 -21.14
N THR A 262 22.62 -17.14 -22.11
CA THR A 262 21.99 -17.14 -23.44
C THR A 262 22.39 -18.32 -24.27
N GLU A 263 23.68 -18.57 -24.36
CA GLU A 263 24.24 -19.63 -25.22
C GLU A 263 24.00 -21.05 -24.68
N LEU A 264 23.82 -21.19 -23.36
CA LEU A 264 23.65 -22.48 -22.68
C LEU A 264 22.16 -22.83 -22.42
N LEU A 265 21.23 -21.93 -22.74
CA LEU A 265 19.78 -22.11 -22.45
C LEU A 265 19.24 -23.38 -23.14
N ASP A 266 19.59 -23.61 -24.40
CA ASP A 266 19.15 -24.78 -25.19
C ASP A 266 19.70 -26.11 -24.66
N TYR A 267 20.66 -26.06 -23.76
CA TYR A 267 21.30 -27.24 -23.15
C TYR A 267 20.86 -27.45 -21.70
N ASN A 268 19.80 -26.74 -21.24
CA ASN A 268 19.31 -26.79 -19.87
C ASN A 268 20.38 -26.42 -18.81
N LEU A 269 21.26 -25.50 -19.15
CA LEU A 269 22.30 -24.99 -18.26
C LEU A 269 22.17 -23.49 -18.06
N SER A 270 22.57 -23.04 -16.89
CA SER A 270 22.70 -21.64 -16.49
C SER A 270 24.03 -21.44 -15.77
N VAL A 271 24.43 -20.21 -15.52
CA VAL A 271 25.73 -19.93 -14.87
C VAL A 271 25.56 -18.99 -13.70
N ASP A 272 26.18 -19.33 -12.57
CA ASP A 272 26.38 -18.42 -11.46
C ASP A 272 27.86 -18.01 -11.38
N ILE A 273 28.12 -16.71 -11.19
CA ILE A 273 29.47 -16.16 -11.02
C ILE A 273 29.55 -15.46 -9.67
N SER A 274 30.44 -15.94 -8.80
CA SER A 274 30.63 -15.35 -7.49
C SER A 274 31.40 -14.02 -7.56
N GLU A 275 31.37 -13.22 -6.49
CA GLU A 275 32.17 -12.00 -6.37
C GLU A 275 33.68 -12.26 -6.46
N SER A 276 34.14 -13.46 -6.06
CA SER A 276 35.52 -13.89 -6.21
C SER A 276 35.88 -14.30 -7.64
N GLY A 277 34.93 -14.31 -8.57
CA GLY A 277 35.12 -14.70 -9.96
C GLY A 277 35.07 -16.21 -10.20
N GLU A 278 34.59 -17.02 -9.28
CA GLU A 278 34.29 -18.44 -9.51
C GLU A 278 33.07 -18.56 -10.43
N VAL A 279 33.18 -19.40 -11.45
CA VAL A 279 32.14 -19.68 -12.45
C VAL A 279 31.62 -21.09 -12.23
N ILE A 280 30.32 -21.19 -11.89
CA ILE A 280 29.63 -22.45 -11.62
C ILE A 280 28.57 -22.66 -12.69
N PHE A 281 28.66 -23.71 -13.47
CA PHE A 281 27.62 -24.15 -14.38
C PHE A 281 26.59 -24.94 -13.58
N LYS A 282 25.30 -24.65 -13.77
CA LYS A 282 24.19 -25.23 -13.01
C LYS A 282 23.13 -25.74 -13.97
N SER A 283 22.63 -26.95 -13.75
CA SER A 283 21.47 -27.46 -14.48
C SER A 283 20.22 -26.57 -14.19
N THR A 284 19.42 -26.33 -15.19
CA THR A 284 18.07 -25.72 -15.01
C THR A 284 17.01 -26.75 -14.65
N VAL A 285 17.37 -28.06 -14.72
CA VAL A 285 16.52 -29.18 -14.32
C VAL A 285 16.87 -29.61 -12.89
N LEU A 286 15.87 -29.70 -12.02
CA LEU A 286 16.03 -30.21 -10.66
C LEU A 286 16.19 -31.72 -10.66
N GLY A 287 17.07 -32.21 -9.77
CA GLY A 287 17.30 -33.62 -9.58
C GLY A 287 18.62 -34.09 -10.17
N GLU A 288 18.82 -35.40 -10.20
CA GLU A 288 20.01 -36.02 -10.73
C GLU A 288 20.01 -35.96 -12.27
N VAL A 289 21.10 -35.47 -12.84
CA VAL A 289 21.29 -35.39 -14.30
C VAL A 289 22.66 -36.02 -14.68
N ASN A 290 22.82 -36.39 -15.94
CA ASN A 290 24.07 -36.89 -16.45
C ASN A 290 25.11 -35.76 -16.56
N ASP A 291 26.41 -36.11 -16.39
CA ASP A 291 27.51 -35.17 -16.54
C ASP A 291 27.63 -34.67 -17.98
N PRO A 292 27.40 -33.38 -18.25
CA PRO A 292 27.61 -32.80 -19.59
C PRO A 292 29.07 -32.59 -19.94
N GLN A 293 30.02 -33.01 -19.10
CA GLN A 293 31.49 -32.96 -19.34
C GLN A 293 31.96 -31.61 -19.87
N ILE A 294 31.64 -30.52 -19.14
CA ILE A 294 31.99 -29.17 -19.58
C ILE A 294 33.49 -28.94 -19.54
N VAL A 295 34.04 -28.48 -20.67
CA VAL A 295 35.42 -28.04 -20.82
C VAL A 295 35.44 -26.60 -21.33
N VAL A 296 36.15 -25.70 -20.64
CA VAL A 296 36.30 -24.30 -21.02
C VAL A 296 37.75 -24.03 -21.39
N ASN A 297 38.02 -23.75 -22.65
CA ASN A 297 39.39 -23.51 -23.16
C ASN A 297 40.41 -24.53 -22.61
N ASP A 298 40.15 -25.84 -22.79
CA ASP A 298 40.93 -26.98 -22.34
C ASP A 298 41.00 -27.22 -20.81
N ASN A 299 40.22 -26.50 -20.02
CA ASN A 299 40.06 -26.76 -18.58
C ASN A 299 38.77 -27.52 -18.32
N SER A 300 38.82 -28.61 -17.57
CA SER A 300 37.65 -29.41 -17.16
C SER A 300 37.21 -29.04 -15.76
N GLY A 301 35.89 -29.12 -15.51
CA GLY A 301 35.28 -28.89 -14.20
C GLY A 301 35.05 -30.17 -13.40
N SER A 302 34.64 -30.02 -12.15
CA SER A 302 34.21 -31.12 -11.27
C SER A 302 32.69 -31.15 -11.26
N PHE A 303 32.10 -32.27 -11.58
CA PHE A 303 30.65 -32.49 -11.66
C PHE A 303 30.08 -33.01 -10.36
N ASP A 304 28.95 -32.40 -9.94
CA ASP A 304 28.09 -32.86 -8.87
C ASP A 304 26.71 -33.14 -9.51
N PRO A 305 26.23 -34.39 -9.50
CA PRO A 305 25.04 -34.78 -10.27
C PRO A 305 23.72 -34.21 -9.80
N GLY A 306 23.69 -33.53 -8.65
CA GLY A 306 22.45 -33.13 -7.98
C GLY A 306 21.81 -34.31 -7.25
N VAL A 307 20.66 -34.10 -6.64
CA VAL A 307 19.95 -35.11 -5.87
C VAL A 307 18.45 -35.06 -6.17
N ASN A 308 17.88 -36.23 -6.46
CA ASN A 308 16.43 -36.36 -6.56
C ASN A 308 15.80 -36.21 -5.17
N GLY A 309 14.83 -35.31 -5.04
CA GLY A 309 14.08 -35.15 -3.80
C GLY A 309 13.24 -36.40 -3.50
N LYS A 310 12.97 -36.64 -2.23
CA LYS A 310 12.08 -37.72 -1.78
C LYS A 310 10.86 -37.12 -1.09
N PRO A 311 9.68 -37.71 -1.29
CA PRO A 311 8.49 -37.27 -0.58
C PRO A 311 8.56 -37.64 0.91
N ALA A 312 7.94 -36.83 1.79
CA ALA A 312 7.70 -37.22 3.15
C ALA A 312 6.73 -38.40 3.20
N THR A 313 6.91 -39.30 4.16
CA THR A 313 6.02 -40.45 4.39
C THR A 313 5.66 -40.60 5.87
N ASN A 314 4.51 -41.22 6.14
CA ASN A 314 4.17 -41.75 7.44
C ASN A 314 3.42 -43.07 7.23
N SER A 315 3.62 -44.06 8.10
CA SER A 315 2.99 -45.37 7.95
C SER A 315 2.41 -45.89 9.27
N VAL A 316 1.36 -46.68 9.16
CA VAL A 316 0.68 -47.31 10.32
C VAL A 316 0.08 -48.64 9.91
N ASN A 317 0.06 -49.59 10.86
CA ASN A 317 -0.57 -50.87 10.64
C ASN A 317 -2.11 -50.68 10.51
N LEU A 318 -2.75 -51.33 9.53
CA LEU A 318 -4.19 -51.26 9.30
C LEU A 318 -5.01 -51.71 10.51
N GLU A 319 -4.52 -52.69 11.32
CA GLU A 319 -5.17 -53.10 12.53
C GLU A 319 -5.31 -51.99 13.58
N GLU A 320 -4.40 -51.02 13.56
CA GLU A 320 -4.45 -49.86 14.48
C GLU A 320 -5.49 -48.82 14.07
N VAL A 321 -5.83 -48.71 12.80
CA VAL A 321 -6.74 -47.69 12.27
C VAL A 321 -8.13 -48.20 11.95
N LYS A 322 -8.32 -49.53 11.80
CA LYS A 322 -9.62 -50.09 11.48
C LYS A 322 -10.66 -49.79 12.58
N GLY A 323 -11.85 -49.36 12.14
CA GLY A 323 -12.95 -49.05 13.03
C GLY A 323 -12.75 -47.78 13.87
N LYS A 324 -11.70 -46.99 13.58
CA LYS A 324 -11.36 -45.78 14.34
C LYS A 324 -11.50 -44.51 13.49
N LYS A 325 -11.26 -43.40 14.12
CA LYS A 325 -11.11 -42.08 13.45
C LYS A 325 -9.64 -41.74 13.41
N ILE A 326 -9.17 -41.21 12.28
CA ILE A 326 -7.77 -40.79 12.12
C ILE A 326 -7.70 -39.33 11.70
N PHE A 327 -6.62 -38.64 12.05
CA PHE A 327 -6.28 -37.32 11.56
C PHE A 327 -5.03 -37.37 10.68
N ILE A 328 -5.12 -36.79 9.50
CA ILE A 328 -3.98 -36.61 8.59
C ILE A 328 -3.80 -35.09 8.37
N ASN A 329 -2.69 -34.55 8.85
CA ASN A 329 -2.39 -33.11 8.81
C ASN A 329 -3.58 -32.27 9.33
N GLY A 330 -4.18 -32.66 10.44
CA GLY A 330 -5.31 -31.96 11.07
C GLY A 330 -6.68 -32.22 10.43
N ASN A 331 -6.75 -32.98 9.34
CA ASN A 331 -8.01 -33.38 8.70
C ASN A 331 -8.46 -34.77 9.19
N TYR A 332 -9.64 -34.85 9.77
CA TYR A 332 -10.15 -36.16 10.23
C TYR A 332 -10.72 -36.99 9.07
N ILE A 333 -10.55 -38.30 9.22
CA ILE A 333 -11.15 -39.31 8.35
C ILE A 333 -11.84 -40.36 9.26
N ASP A 334 -13.12 -40.60 9.06
CA ASP A 334 -13.89 -41.56 9.82
C ASP A 334 -13.79 -42.94 9.17
N LEU A 335 -13.18 -43.88 9.92
CA LEU A 335 -13.06 -45.28 9.51
C LEU A 335 -13.93 -46.22 10.39
N SER A 336 -14.88 -45.67 11.15
CA SER A 336 -15.72 -46.43 12.11
C SER A 336 -16.51 -47.56 11.44
N SER A 337 -16.86 -47.41 10.16
CA SER A 337 -17.55 -48.47 9.41
C SER A 337 -16.63 -49.57 8.88
N PHE A 338 -15.31 -49.39 8.89
CA PHE A 338 -14.32 -50.36 8.38
C PHE A 338 -13.75 -51.19 9.51
N THR A 339 -14.58 -52.05 10.11
CA THR A 339 -14.20 -52.90 11.24
C THR A 339 -13.62 -54.26 10.80
N ASP A 340 -13.80 -54.65 9.55
CA ASP A 340 -13.29 -55.88 8.97
C ASP A 340 -12.32 -55.57 7.81
N ILE A 341 -11.08 -56.04 7.95
CA ILE A 341 -9.99 -55.92 6.97
C ILE A 341 -9.35 -57.29 6.67
N SER A 342 -10.14 -58.38 6.79
CA SER A 342 -9.65 -59.75 6.65
C SER A 342 -9.27 -60.15 5.22
N SER A 343 -9.79 -59.48 4.22
CA SER A 343 -9.47 -59.72 2.82
C SER A 343 -8.85 -58.48 2.13
N ASP A 344 -8.10 -58.72 1.08
CA ASP A 344 -7.50 -57.63 0.30
C ASP A 344 -8.55 -56.71 -0.37
N GLU A 345 -9.72 -57.27 -0.67
CA GLU A 345 -10.86 -56.50 -1.20
C GLU A 345 -11.32 -55.46 -0.13
N LYS A 346 -11.51 -55.85 1.10
CA LYS A 346 -11.91 -54.97 2.22
C LYS A 346 -10.85 -53.95 2.58
N LYS A 347 -9.56 -54.32 2.49
CA LYS A 347 -8.44 -53.37 2.66
C LYS A 347 -8.45 -52.31 1.55
N ASN A 348 -8.73 -52.73 0.31
CA ASN A 348 -8.84 -51.80 -0.80
C ASN A 348 -10.06 -50.88 -0.71
N GLU A 349 -11.19 -51.35 -0.18
CA GLU A 349 -12.35 -50.50 0.13
C GLU A 349 -12.00 -49.44 1.16
N LEU A 350 -11.32 -49.79 2.26
CA LEU A 350 -10.82 -48.83 3.25
C LEU A 350 -9.85 -47.83 2.63
N LEU A 351 -8.87 -48.28 1.84
CA LEU A 351 -7.95 -47.42 1.11
C LEU A 351 -8.67 -46.47 0.15
N GLY A 352 -9.65 -46.98 -0.59
CA GLY A 352 -10.49 -46.19 -1.50
C GLY A 352 -11.23 -45.08 -0.76
N HIS A 353 -11.78 -45.37 0.40
CA HIS A 353 -12.42 -44.38 1.27
C HIS A 353 -11.42 -43.29 1.73
N ILE A 354 -10.24 -43.68 2.22
CA ILE A 354 -9.19 -42.75 2.64
C ILE A 354 -8.80 -41.83 1.48
N ASN A 355 -8.49 -42.37 0.29
CA ASN A 355 -8.10 -41.58 -0.86
C ASN A 355 -9.22 -40.67 -1.36
N LYS A 356 -10.49 -41.12 -1.28
CA LYS A 356 -11.64 -40.27 -1.60
C LYS A 356 -11.70 -39.06 -0.66
N VAL A 357 -11.59 -39.27 0.66
CA VAL A 357 -11.61 -38.16 1.63
C VAL A 357 -10.38 -37.25 1.48
N ILE A 358 -9.18 -37.78 1.20
CA ILE A 358 -7.98 -37.05 0.89
C ILE A 358 -8.23 -36.12 -0.29
N SER A 359 -8.88 -36.62 -1.35
CA SER A 359 -9.21 -35.85 -2.55
C SER A 359 -10.27 -34.78 -2.27
N GLU A 360 -11.36 -35.15 -1.59
CA GLU A 360 -12.45 -34.22 -1.23
C GLU A 360 -11.97 -33.05 -0.36
N LYS A 361 -11.00 -33.32 0.54
CA LYS A 361 -10.42 -32.32 1.45
C LYS A 361 -9.18 -31.62 0.88
N ASN A 362 -8.80 -31.92 -0.39
CA ASN A 362 -7.61 -31.37 -1.06
C ASN A 362 -6.31 -31.49 -0.24
N ILE A 363 -6.10 -32.67 0.38
CA ILE A 363 -4.88 -32.96 1.11
C ILE A 363 -3.80 -33.39 0.12
N ASP A 364 -2.63 -32.75 0.13
CA ASP A 364 -1.52 -33.01 -0.80
C ASP A 364 -0.76 -34.32 -0.46
N ILE A 365 -1.51 -35.42 -0.29
CA ILE A 365 -1.02 -36.75 0.10
C ILE A 365 -1.68 -37.79 -0.79
N ASN A 366 -0.99 -38.92 -1.03
CA ASN A 366 -1.54 -40.15 -1.53
C ASN A 366 -1.47 -41.21 -0.44
N ALA A 367 -2.48 -42.05 -0.32
CA ALA A 367 -2.47 -43.22 0.54
C ALA A 367 -2.30 -44.49 -0.30
N GLU A 368 -1.42 -45.39 0.14
CA GLU A 368 -1.07 -46.63 -0.54
C GLU A 368 -1.07 -47.77 0.52
N LEU A 369 -1.23 -49.00 0.09
CA LEU A 369 -1.08 -50.19 0.95
C LEU A 369 0.25 -50.86 0.63
N ASN A 370 1.01 -51.16 1.67
CA ASN A 370 2.16 -52.04 1.62
C ASN A 370 1.93 -53.24 2.57
N GLY A 371 1.31 -54.30 2.03
CA GLY A 371 0.85 -55.43 2.86
C GLY A 371 -0.26 -55.02 3.84
N ASN A 372 0.02 -55.06 5.13
CA ASN A 372 -0.89 -54.61 6.20
C ASN A 372 -0.60 -53.20 6.72
N GLU A 373 0.30 -52.48 6.04
CA GLU A 373 0.59 -51.06 6.38
C GLU A 373 -0.14 -50.10 5.45
N LEU A 374 -0.79 -49.12 6.03
CA LEU A 374 -1.23 -47.89 5.35
C LEU A 374 -0.03 -46.96 5.29
N VAL A 375 0.42 -46.64 4.07
CA VAL A 375 1.52 -45.71 3.83
C VAL A 375 0.95 -44.39 3.23
N LEU A 376 1.16 -43.31 3.91
CA LEU A 376 0.81 -41.96 3.47
C LEU A 376 2.07 -41.32 2.85
N LYS A 377 1.96 -40.77 1.66
CA LYS A 377 3.07 -40.22 0.90
C LYS A 377 2.72 -38.81 0.36
N ALA A 378 3.56 -37.84 0.62
CA ALA A 378 3.37 -36.49 0.10
C ALA A 378 3.43 -36.49 -1.45
N LYS A 379 2.58 -35.68 -2.09
CA LYS A 379 2.58 -35.52 -3.55
C LYS A 379 3.80 -34.73 -4.06
N LYS A 380 4.46 -33.99 -3.18
CA LYS A 380 5.65 -33.15 -3.52
C LYS A 380 6.87 -33.62 -2.71
N ASN A 381 8.02 -33.63 -3.35
CA ASN A 381 9.29 -33.88 -2.70
C ASN A 381 9.77 -32.58 -2.04
N SER A 382 9.82 -32.54 -0.73
CA SER A 382 10.31 -31.38 0.00
C SER A 382 10.67 -31.72 1.43
N SER A 383 11.78 -31.18 1.92
CA SER A 383 12.22 -31.27 3.32
C SER A 383 11.32 -30.49 4.28
N LYS A 384 10.52 -29.56 3.76
CA LYS A 384 9.57 -28.74 4.55
C LYS A 384 8.21 -29.40 4.72
N TYR A 385 7.95 -30.53 4.06
CA TYR A 385 6.69 -31.22 4.12
C TYR A 385 6.75 -32.34 5.15
N GLU A 386 5.84 -32.32 6.12
CA GLU A 386 5.66 -33.38 7.10
C GLU A 386 4.25 -33.97 7.01
N ILE A 387 4.14 -35.29 7.24
CA ILE A 387 2.85 -35.96 7.36
C ILE A 387 2.62 -36.32 8.83
N ASN A 388 1.71 -35.61 9.46
CA ASN A 388 1.27 -35.89 10.81
C ASN A 388 0.03 -36.81 10.76
N LEU A 389 0.17 -38.03 11.30
CA LEU A 389 -0.90 -39.00 11.41
C LEU A 389 -1.19 -39.24 12.89
N SER A 390 -2.44 -39.17 13.26
CA SER A 390 -2.89 -39.61 14.60
C SER A 390 -4.18 -40.40 14.55
N ILE A 391 -4.37 -41.24 15.53
CA ILE A 391 -5.53 -42.15 15.71
C ILE A 391 -6.28 -41.68 16.96
N VAL A 392 -7.59 -41.53 16.86
CA VAL A 392 -8.44 -41.20 18.03
C VAL A 392 -9.03 -42.48 18.62
N ASP A 393 -8.63 -42.78 19.85
CA ASP A 393 -9.16 -43.83 20.65
C ASP A 393 -10.26 -43.33 21.60
N GLY A 394 -11.31 -44.15 21.85
CA GLY A 394 -12.44 -43.81 22.70
C GLY A 394 -13.63 -43.19 21.96
N SER A 395 -14.71 -42.95 22.68
CA SER A 395 -15.90 -42.31 22.10
C SER A 395 -15.64 -40.84 21.83
N SER A 396 -15.87 -40.40 20.61
CA SER A 396 -15.77 -38.99 20.22
C SER A 396 -16.96 -38.62 19.33
N ASP A 397 -17.49 -37.41 19.55
CA ASP A 397 -18.51 -36.85 18.67
C ASP A 397 -17.85 -36.06 17.52
N ILE A 398 -18.29 -36.38 16.31
CA ILE A 398 -17.86 -35.62 15.11
C ILE A 398 -18.81 -34.45 14.94
N ILE A 399 -18.23 -33.26 14.89
CA ILE A 399 -18.94 -32.04 14.62
C ILE A 399 -18.60 -31.62 13.19
N GLU A 400 -19.59 -31.72 12.32
CA GLU A 400 -19.39 -31.44 10.90
C GLU A 400 -19.90 -30.05 10.51
N GLY A 401 -19.16 -29.38 9.62
CA GLY A 401 -19.65 -28.27 8.84
C GLY A 401 -20.42 -28.74 7.61
N ARG A 402 -20.98 -27.81 6.88
CA ARG A 402 -21.70 -28.09 5.65
C ARG A 402 -21.16 -27.20 4.53
N ASP A 403 -20.90 -27.79 3.36
CA ASP A 403 -20.55 -27.02 2.17
C ASP A 403 -21.77 -26.28 1.64
N ALA A 404 -21.52 -25.18 0.92
CA ALA A 404 -22.57 -24.50 0.17
C ALA A 404 -23.05 -25.38 -0.99
N ASP A 405 -24.34 -25.35 -1.22
CA ASP A 405 -24.99 -25.87 -2.41
C ASP A 405 -26.05 -24.84 -2.84
N ILE A 406 -25.61 -23.82 -3.59
CA ILE A 406 -26.42 -22.66 -3.94
C ILE A 406 -26.65 -22.65 -5.45
N THR A 407 -27.91 -22.50 -5.83
CA THR A 407 -28.32 -22.40 -7.23
C THR A 407 -28.78 -20.97 -7.52
N PHE A 408 -28.17 -20.37 -8.50
CA PHE A 408 -28.55 -19.06 -9.07
C PHE A 408 -29.28 -19.28 -10.38
N LYS A 409 -30.41 -18.61 -10.55
CA LYS A 409 -31.19 -18.62 -11.79
C LYS A 409 -31.43 -17.18 -12.22
N ASP A 410 -31.04 -16.83 -13.45
CA ASP A 410 -31.32 -15.52 -14.03
C ASP A 410 -32.73 -15.44 -14.63
N SER A 411 -33.13 -14.23 -15.06
CA SER A 411 -34.44 -14.00 -15.70
C SER A 411 -34.60 -14.66 -17.08
N LYS A 412 -33.50 -15.15 -17.67
CA LYS A 412 -33.49 -15.87 -18.98
C LYS A 412 -33.42 -17.39 -18.83
N ASN A 413 -33.61 -17.89 -17.61
CA ASN A 413 -33.48 -19.31 -17.23
C ASN A 413 -32.02 -19.86 -17.28
N GLY A 414 -30.99 -19.00 -17.34
CA GLY A 414 -29.62 -19.41 -17.11
C GLY A 414 -29.47 -19.89 -15.65
N VAL A 415 -28.78 -21.01 -15.45
CA VAL A 415 -28.59 -21.62 -14.13
C VAL A 415 -27.11 -21.76 -13.85
N TYR A 416 -26.67 -21.28 -12.70
CA TYR A 416 -25.33 -21.52 -12.16
C TYR A 416 -25.44 -22.18 -10.79
N LYS A 417 -24.65 -23.23 -10.57
CA LYS A 417 -24.58 -23.94 -9.30
C LYS A 417 -23.23 -23.69 -8.62
N HIS A 418 -23.26 -23.17 -7.42
CA HIS A 418 -22.08 -22.96 -6.57
C HIS A 418 -22.04 -24.03 -5.49
N THR A 419 -20.92 -24.77 -5.40
CA THR A 419 -20.65 -25.73 -4.35
C THR A 419 -19.29 -25.46 -3.71
N GLY A 420 -19.14 -25.78 -2.42
CA GLY A 420 -17.87 -25.63 -1.72
C GLY A 420 -17.97 -24.81 -0.42
N THR A 421 -16.85 -24.31 0.06
CA THR A 421 -16.76 -23.71 1.39
C THR A 421 -16.98 -22.19 1.40
N SER A 422 -17.15 -21.54 0.25
CA SER A 422 -17.29 -20.09 0.17
C SER A 422 -18.75 -19.64 0.26
N ASN A 423 -19.01 -18.66 1.10
CA ASN A 423 -20.28 -17.92 1.17
C ASN A 423 -20.21 -16.59 0.38
N THR A 424 -19.23 -16.45 -0.50
CA THR A 424 -19.12 -15.33 -1.43
C THR A 424 -18.93 -15.86 -2.83
N VAL A 425 -19.80 -15.44 -3.74
CA VAL A 425 -19.82 -15.89 -5.14
C VAL A 425 -19.85 -14.66 -6.04
N THR A 426 -18.97 -14.62 -7.04
CA THR A 426 -18.98 -13.55 -8.04
C THR A 426 -19.33 -14.12 -9.41
N LEU A 427 -20.39 -13.60 -10.01
CA LEU A 427 -20.92 -14.01 -11.33
C LEU A 427 -21.17 -12.74 -12.15
N ASP A 428 -20.67 -12.67 -13.37
CA ASP A 428 -20.87 -11.54 -14.31
C ASP A 428 -20.65 -10.15 -13.66
N GLY A 429 -19.59 -10.04 -12.85
CA GLY A 429 -19.27 -8.80 -12.15
C GLY A 429 -20.14 -8.50 -10.92
N ILE A 430 -21.07 -9.40 -10.55
CA ILE A 430 -21.96 -9.25 -9.39
C ILE A 430 -21.45 -10.14 -8.27
N THR A 431 -21.16 -9.56 -7.13
CA THR A 431 -20.73 -10.30 -5.94
C THR A 431 -21.91 -10.49 -4.98
N PHE A 432 -22.25 -11.74 -4.74
CA PHE A 432 -23.25 -12.19 -3.78
C PHE A 432 -22.52 -12.65 -2.52
N LYS A 433 -22.75 -12.00 -1.39
CA LYS A 433 -22.19 -12.36 -0.08
C LYS A 433 -23.31 -12.83 0.83
N PHE A 434 -23.27 -14.09 1.23
CA PHE A 434 -24.23 -14.69 2.14
C PHE A 434 -23.77 -14.47 3.57
N ASN A 435 -24.56 -13.74 4.34
CA ASN A 435 -24.32 -13.42 5.76
C ASN A 435 -25.14 -14.31 6.69
N GLY A 436 -26.13 -15.04 6.16
CA GLY A 436 -27.02 -15.93 6.88
C GLY A 436 -27.40 -17.16 6.05
N GLU A 437 -28.18 -18.05 6.65
CA GLU A 437 -28.72 -19.24 5.98
C GLU A 437 -29.91 -18.86 5.11
N ILE A 438 -29.99 -19.43 3.90
CA ILE A 438 -31.20 -19.34 3.06
C ILE A 438 -32.24 -20.23 3.75
N PRO A 439 -33.43 -19.68 4.12
CA PRO A 439 -34.44 -20.50 4.80
C PRO A 439 -34.91 -21.64 3.89
N GLU A 440 -35.16 -22.80 4.48
CA GLU A 440 -35.57 -23.99 3.75
C GLU A 440 -36.83 -23.72 2.91
N ASN A 441 -36.86 -24.28 1.70
CA ASN A 441 -37.96 -24.16 0.77
C ASN A 441 -38.33 -22.70 0.37
N THR A 442 -37.36 -21.77 0.53
CA THR A 442 -37.54 -20.39 0.11
C THR A 442 -36.58 -20.03 -1.01
N SER A 443 -36.87 -18.93 -1.69
CA SER A 443 -35.98 -18.32 -2.65
C SER A 443 -35.73 -16.86 -2.29
N ILE A 444 -34.53 -16.37 -2.56
CA ILE A 444 -34.17 -14.98 -2.42
C ILE A 444 -34.09 -14.40 -3.84
N THR A 445 -34.82 -13.31 -4.07
CA THR A 445 -34.78 -12.59 -5.33
C THR A 445 -33.85 -11.38 -5.21
N VAL A 446 -32.93 -11.25 -6.15
CA VAL A 446 -32.03 -10.10 -6.26
C VAL A 446 -32.37 -9.37 -7.57
N ASN A 447 -32.67 -8.07 -7.46
CA ASN A 447 -32.99 -7.25 -8.60
C ASN A 447 -31.95 -6.16 -8.80
N GLY A 448 -31.31 -6.15 -9.97
CA GLY A 448 -30.38 -5.12 -10.40
C GLY A 448 -31.08 -4.12 -11.33
N LYS A 449 -31.01 -2.85 -10.98
CA LYS A 449 -31.50 -1.74 -11.81
C LYS A 449 -30.35 -0.80 -12.14
N GLN A 450 -30.36 -0.27 -13.36
CA GLN A 450 -29.40 0.75 -13.76
C GLN A 450 -29.60 2.01 -12.90
N ASP A 451 -28.51 2.49 -12.32
CA ASP A 451 -28.48 3.73 -11.54
C ASP A 451 -27.06 4.32 -11.64
N VAL A 452 -26.94 5.37 -12.42
CA VAL A 452 -25.68 6.09 -12.64
C VAL A 452 -25.54 7.32 -11.77
N THR A 453 -26.51 7.58 -10.87
CA THR A 453 -26.58 8.80 -10.07
C THR A 453 -25.34 9.03 -9.23
N ASP A 454 -24.89 8.02 -8.50
CA ASP A 454 -23.71 8.14 -7.61
C ASP A 454 -22.42 8.42 -8.41
N ILE A 455 -22.27 7.81 -9.59
CA ILE A 455 -21.10 8.04 -10.44
C ILE A 455 -21.15 9.44 -11.04
N LYS A 456 -22.33 9.84 -11.54
CA LYS A 456 -22.55 11.19 -12.09
C LYS A 456 -22.21 12.24 -11.02
N ASP A 457 -22.79 12.13 -9.83
CA ASP A 457 -22.58 13.10 -8.75
C ASP A 457 -21.13 13.15 -8.29
N ASN A 458 -20.45 12.00 -8.26
CA ASN A 458 -19.01 11.93 -7.95
C ASN A 458 -18.16 12.62 -9.02
N LEU A 459 -18.47 12.44 -10.31
CA LEU A 459 -17.77 13.11 -11.40
C LEU A 459 -18.03 14.62 -11.37
N VAL A 460 -19.26 15.05 -11.12
CA VAL A 460 -19.61 16.47 -10.96
C VAL A 460 -18.79 17.10 -9.82
N LYS A 461 -18.74 16.45 -8.65
CA LYS A 461 -17.93 16.91 -7.52
C LYS A 461 -16.44 16.94 -7.86
N PHE A 462 -15.93 15.92 -8.52
CA PHE A 462 -14.53 15.85 -8.94
C PHE A 462 -14.15 17.01 -9.86
N ILE A 463 -14.97 17.30 -10.87
CA ILE A 463 -14.72 18.40 -11.82
C ILE A 463 -14.81 19.76 -11.12
N ASN A 464 -15.79 19.95 -10.22
CA ASN A 464 -15.93 21.19 -9.46
C ASN A 464 -14.75 21.43 -8.51
N ASP A 465 -14.30 20.40 -7.80
CA ASP A 465 -13.11 20.51 -6.93
C ASP A 465 -11.84 20.77 -7.74
N TYR A 466 -11.68 20.12 -8.92
CA TYR A 466 -10.61 20.41 -9.85
C TYR A 466 -10.66 21.86 -10.31
N ASN A 467 -11.84 22.36 -10.71
CA ASN A 467 -12.03 23.75 -11.12
C ASN A 467 -11.58 24.71 -10.01
N THR A 468 -12.00 24.45 -8.76
CA THR A 468 -11.62 25.27 -7.60
C THR A 468 -10.10 25.31 -7.41
N LEU A 469 -9.42 24.17 -7.53
CA LEU A 469 -7.96 24.10 -7.43
C LEU A 469 -7.28 24.90 -8.56
N ILE A 470 -7.74 24.74 -9.80
CA ILE A 470 -7.19 25.45 -10.96
C ILE A 470 -7.45 26.96 -10.87
N GLU A 471 -8.64 27.39 -10.47
CA GLU A 471 -8.97 28.81 -10.27
C GLU A 471 -8.06 29.45 -9.22
N LYS A 472 -7.81 28.74 -8.08
CA LYS A 472 -6.89 29.23 -7.06
C LYS A 472 -5.46 29.37 -7.61
N LEU A 473 -4.93 28.36 -8.33
CA LEU A 473 -3.61 28.43 -8.95
C LEU A 473 -3.51 29.57 -9.98
N ASN A 474 -4.52 29.69 -10.83
CA ASN A 474 -4.58 30.78 -11.80
C ASN A 474 -4.63 32.14 -11.11
N LYS A 475 -5.47 32.33 -10.08
CA LYS A 475 -5.56 33.55 -9.31
C LYS A 475 -4.21 33.95 -8.74
N LEU A 476 -3.55 33.03 -8.03
CA LEU A 476 -2.24 33.27 -7.41
C LEU A 476 -1.16 33.66 -8.43
N THR A 477 -1.18 33.07 -9.64
CA THR A 477 -0.14 33.27 -10.66
C THR A 477 -0.42 34.45 -11.61
N THR A 478 -1.68 34.85 -11.76
CA THR A 478 -2.06 35.94 -12.70
C THR A 478 -2.39 37.26 -12.01
N GLU A 479 -2.72 37.25 -10.74
CA GLU A 479 -3.07 38.44 -9.97
C GLU A 479 -1.85 39.37 -9.85
N LYS A 480 -2.03 40.63 -10.18
CA LYS A 480 -0.95 41.62 -10.13
C LYS A 480 -0.66 42.05 -8.70
N ARG A 481 0.63 42.15 -8.34
CA ARG A 481 1.05 42.71 -7.05
C ARG A 481 0.64 44.17 -6.92
N ASN A 482 0.10 44.55 -5.79
CA ASN A 482 -0.09 45.94 -5.40
C ASN A 482 1.23 46.52 -4.90
N ARG A 483 1.89 47.30 -5.74
CA ARG A 483 3.23 47.81 -5.45
C ARG A 483 3.24 48.91 -4.40
N ASP A 484 2.10 49.56 -4.17
CA ASP A 484 1.95 50.65 -3.21
C ASP A 484 1.68 50.16 -1.77
N PHE A 485 1.60 48.85 -1.59
CA PHE A 485 1.36 48.21 -0.30
C PHE A 485 2.52 47.25 0.02
N ASP A 486 3.45 47.75 0.83
CA ASP A 486 4.48 46.91 1.44
C ASP A 486 4.01 46.45 2.86
N PRO A 487 4.57 45.38 3.43
CA PRO A 487 4.29 45.00 4.81
C PRO A 487 4.50 46.17 5.76
N LEU A 488 3.63 46.30 6.77
CA LEU A 488 3.67 47.41 7.70
C LEU A 488 4.89 47.31 8.63
N THR A 489 5.56 48.44 8.86
CA THR A 489 6.57 48.54 9.89
C THR A 489 5.96 48.47 11.31
N ALA A 490 6.78 48.21 12.32
CA ALA A 490 6.33 48.18 13.70
C ALA A 490 5.71 49.51 14.18
N GLU A 491 6.16 50.63 13.65
CA GLU A 491 5.58 51.94 13.94
C GLU A 491 4.21 52.11 13.30
N GLN A 492 4.09 51.75 12.00
CA GLN A 492 2.82 51.82 11.28
C GLN A 492 1.75 50.90 11.90
N LYS A 493 2.16 49.69 12.34
CA LYS A 493 1.24 48.73 13.04
C LYS A 493 0.66 49.30 14.35
N LYS A 494 1.37 50.26 15.00
CA LYS A 494 0.86 50.91 16.24
C LYS A 494 -0.15 52.00 15.97
N GLU A 495 -0.12 52.59 14.78
CA GLU A 495 -0.98 53.69 14.39
C GLU A 495 -2.27 53.25 13.72
N MET A 496 -2.41 51.93 13.37
CA MET A 496 -3.55 51.38 12.67
C MET A 496 -4.38 50.50 13.59
N SER A 497 -5.71 50.45 13.37
CA SER A 497 -6.60 49.51 13.98
C SER A 497 -6.39 48.09 13.43
N GLU A 498 -6.88 47.06 14.13
CA GLU A 498 -6.80 45.66 13.66
C GLU A 498 -7.48 45.45 12.32
N ASP A 499 -8.61 46.09 12.08
CA ASP A 499 -9.35 45.99 10.81
C ASP A 499 -8.59 46.66 9.65
N GLU A 500 -7.97 47.81 9.88
CA GLU A 500 -7.15 48.47 8.90
C GLU A 500 -5.90 47.67 8.56
N MET A 501 -5.24 47.10 9.58
CA MET A 501 -4.11 46.17 9.38
C MET A 501 -4.52 44.95 8.56
N LYS A 502 -5.68 44.36 8.83
CA LYS A 502 -6.20 43.22 8.06
C LYS A 502 -6.41 43.57 6.60
N LEU A 503 -7.11 44.67 6.31
CA LEU A 503 -7.33 45.14 4.94
C LEU A 503 -6.02 45.48 4.22
N TRP A 504 -5.06 46.04 4.95
CA TRP A 504 -3.73 46.32 4.40
C TRP A 504 -3.01 45.04 4.05
N ASN A 505 -2.97 44.06 4.96
CA ASN A 505 -2.32 42.77 4.77
C ASN A 505 -2.92 41.99 3.59
N GLU A 506 -4.24 42.05 3.39
CA GLU A 506 -4.89 41.47 2.20
C GLU A 506 -4.36 42.08 0.90
N LYS A 507 -4.11 43.40 0.88
CA LYS A 507 -3.51 44.06 -0.26
C LYS A 507 -2.03 43.73 -0.45
N VAL A 508 -1.29 43.54 0.65
CA VAL A 508 0.12 43.10 0.62
C VAL A 508 0.23 41.67 0.09
N GLU A 509 -0.66 40.76 0.54
CA GLU A 509 -0.67 39.36 0.15
C GLU A 509 -0.99 39.17 -1.34
N LYS A 510 -1.81 40.07 -1.88
CA LYS A 510 -2.28 40.03 -3.26
C LYS A 510 -1.14 40.09 -4.27
N GLY A 511 -1.07 39.06 -5.15
CA GLY A 511 -0.11 38.97 -6.23
C GLY A 511 1.35 38.72 -5.82
N GLN A 512 1.59 38.23 -4.58
CA GLN A 512 2.95 37.87 -4.14
C GLN A 512 3.52 36.65 -4.90
N LEU A 513 2.66 35.78 -5.45
CA LEU A 513 3.03 34.66 -6.31
C LEU A 513 2.71 34.92 -7.78
N SER A 514 2.56 36.20 -8.18
CA SER A 514 2.36 36.57 -9.57
C SER A 514 3.49 36.05 -10.46
N ARG A 515 3.13 35.31 -11.52
CA ARG A 515 4.09 34.69 -12.47
C ARG A 515 5.05 33.67 -11.81
N ASP A 516 4.63 33.08 -10.71
CA ASP A 516 5.43 32.05 -10.06
C ASP A 516 5.62 30.84 -10.99
N ASN A 517 6.85 30.43 -11.21
CA ASN A 517 7.21 29.40 -12.18
C ASN A 517 6.73 28.01 -11.73
N ASP A 518 6.83 27.68 -10.43
CA ASP A 518 6.45 26.38 -9.91
C ASP A 518 4.93 26.18 -10.00
N LEU A 519 4.15 27.16 -9.53
CA LEU A 519 2.70 27.10 -9.60
C LEU A 519 2.18 27.15 -11.03
N THR A 520 2.81 27.93 -11.91
CA THR A 520 2.47 27.99 -13.33
C THR A 520 2.70 26.65 -14.00
N ARG A 521 3.85 26.00 -13.73
CA ARG A 521 4.18 24.67 -14.26
C ARG A 521 3.17 23.62 -13.78
N ILE A 522 2.84 23.61 -12.48
CA ILE A 522 1.88 22.70 -11.90
C ILE A 522 0.49 22.90 -12.52
N SER A 523 0.01 24.14 -12.57
CA SER A 523 -1.27 24.49 -13.20
C SER A 523 -1.33 23.99 -14.65
N ASN A 524 -0.27 24.21 -15.43
CA ASN A 524 -0.21 23.76 -16.83
C ASN A 524 -0.18 22.22 -16.93
N SER A 525 0.54 21.53 -16.05
CA SER A 525 0.57 20.07 -16.04
C SER A 525 -0.80 19.48 -15.70
N LEU A 526 -1.53 20.05 -14.73
CA LEU A 526 -2.89 19.64 -14.39
C LEU A 526 -3.87 19.90 -15.55
N LYS A 527 -3.79 21.06 -16.21
CA LYS A 527 -4.59 21.38 -17.39
C LYS A 527 -4.31 20.42 -18.55
N GLN A 528 -3.03 20.10 -18.77
CA GLN A 528 -2.64 19.14 -19.80
C GLN A 528 -3.19 17.73 -19.49
N ALA A 529 -3.12 17.28 -18.23
CA ALA A 529 -3.65 15.98 -17.81
C ALA A 529 -5.15 15.86 -18.11
N MET A 530 -5.92 16.93 -17.92
CA MET A 530 -7.36 16.96 -18.20
C MET A 530 -7.68 17.07 -19.69
N ARG A 531 -6.94 17.88 -20.46
CA ARG A 531 -7.25 18.17 -21.87
C ARG A 531 -6.71 17.13 -22.86
N SER A 532 -5.65 16.40 -22.49
CA SER A 532 -5.02 15.43 -23.39
C SER A 532 -5.93 14.21 -23.63
N LEU A 533 -6.05 13.81 -24.88
CA LEU A 533 -6.80 12.59 -25.24
C LEU A 533 -6.22 11.35 -24.53
N VAL A 534 -7.09 10.41 -24.21
CA VAL A 534 -6.72 9.10 -23.70
C VAL A 534 -6.77 8.09 -24.82
N ASP A 535 -5.60 7.58 -25.23
CA ASP A 535 -5.50 6.63 -26.33
C ASP A 535 -6.25 5.33 -26.05
N GLY A 536 -7.12 4.96 -26.98
CA GLY A 536 -7.91 3.72 -26.91
C GLY A 536 -9.10 3.78 -25.94
N SER A 537 -9.55 5.00 -25.53
CA SER A 537 -10.79 5.15 -24.75
C SER A 537 -12.04 5.27 -25.61
N GLY A 538 -11.92 5.62 -26.89
CA GLY A 538 -13.06 5.85 -27.79
C GLY A 538 -13.84 7.15 -27.52
N LEU A 539 -13.73 7.70 -26.32
CA LEU A 539 -14.40 8.90 -25.83
C LEU A 539 -13.40 10.01 -25.48
N ASN A 540 -13.90 11.23 -25.43
CA ASN A 540 -13.21 12.37 -24.81
C ASN A 540 -14.18 13.10 -23.86
N LEU A 541 -13.67 14.05 -23.09
CA LEU A 541 -14.48 14.80 -22.11
C LEU A 541 -15.67 15.53 -22.74
N GLU A 542 -15.51 16.14 -23.90
CA GLU A 542 -16.57 16.90 -24.58
C GLU A 542 -17.73 16.01 -25.05
N LYS A 543 -17.41 14.80 -25.52
CA LYS A 543 -18.43 13.83 -25.94
C LYS A 543 -19.30 13.39 -24.77
N ILE A 544 -18.77 13.33 -23.56
CA ILE A 544 -19.51 12.99 -22.35
C ILE A 544 -20.10 14.19 -21.62
N GLY A 545 -20.10 15.39 -22.23
CA GLY A 545 -20.71 16.59 -21.66
C GLY A 545 -19.81 17.42 -20.72
N ILE A 546 -18.50 17.16 -20.69
CA ILE A 546 -17.54 17.94 -19.89
C ILE A 546 -16.70 18.79 -20.85
N SER A 547 -17.02 20.07 -20.95
CA SER A 547 -16.44 20.99 -21.95
C SER A 547 -15.48 21.98 -21.31
N PRO A 548 -14.30 22.27 -21.92
CA PRO A 548 -13.38 23.26 -21.40
C PRO A 548 -13.96 24.66 -21.49
N VAL A 549 -13.71 25.48 -20.47
CA VAL A 549 -13.97 26.91 -20.49
C VAL A 549 -12.95 27.58 -21.40
N ALA A 550 -13.37 28.59 -22.15
CA ALA A 550 -12.50 29.29 -23.09
C ALA A 550 -11.30 29.92 -22.40
N ASP A 551 -10.12 29.83 -23.03
CA ASP A 551 -8.84 30.22 -22.45
C ASP A 551 -8.70 31.71 -22.12
N TYR A 552 -9.48 32.57 -22.77
CA TYR A 552 -9.48 34.03 -22.51
C TYR A 552 -10.22 34.44 -21.23
N GLN A 553 -10.87 33.49 -20.51
CA GLN A 553 -11.64 33.80 -19.28
C GLN A 553 -10.78 33.96 -18.01
N GLY A 554 -9.51 34.29 -18.14
CA GLY A 554 -8.63 34.67 -17.05
C GLY A 554 -8.47 33.54 -15.98
N VAL A 555 -8.96 33.78 -14.77
CA VAL A 555 -8.84 32.79 -13.67
C VAL A 555 -9.52 31.45 -13.95
N LYS A 556 -10.52 31.43 -14.83
CA LYS A 556 -11.22 30.20 -15.25
C LYS A 556 -10.52 29.43 -16.36
N ASN A 557 -9.38 29.92 -16.86
CA ASN A 557 -8.60 29.19 -17.87
C ASN A 557 -8.25 27.80 -17.38
N GLY A 558 -8.62 26.76 -18.14
CA GLY A 558 -8.35 25.36 -17.82
C GLY A 558 -9.39 24.71 -16.90
N THR A 559 -10.47 25.38 -16.55
CA THR A 559 -11.64 24.79 -15.89
C THR A 559 -12.60 24.19 -16.91
N PHE A 560 -13.60 23.48 -16.43
CA PHE A 560 -14.59 22.77 -17.24
C PHE A 560 -16.01 23.10 -16.80
N THR A 561 -16.94 23.11 -17.74
CA THR A 561 -18.39 23.12 -17.52
C THR A 561 -18.93 21.69 -17.72
N ILE A 562 -20.05 21.38 -17.06
CA ILE A 562 -20.68 20.07 -17.10
C ILE A 562 -22.10 20.19 -17.63
N ASP A 563 -22.42 19.42 -18.64
CA ASP A 563 -23.77 19.11 -19.09
C ASP A 563 -24.17 17.79 -18.46
N GLU A 564 -24.87 17.84 -17.32
CA GLU A 564 -25.24 16.65 -16.57
C GLU A 564 -26.16 15.71 -17.36
N THR A 565 -26.97 16.23 -18.29
CA THR A 565 -27.83 15.39 -19.13
C THR A 565 -27.01 14.54 -20.10
N LYS A 566 -26.01 15.13 -20.75
CA LYS A 566 -25.09 14.38 -21.62
C LYS A 566 -24.21 13.41 -20.83
N LEU A 567 -23.78 13.82 -19.64
CA LEU A 567 -22.99 12.95 -18.76
C LEU A 567 -23.78 11.72 -18.32
N THR A 568 -25.04 11.91 -17.90
CA THR A 568 -25.93 10.81 -17.54
C THR A 568 -26.11 9.84 -18.71
N LYS A 569 -26.43 10.37 -19.89
CA LYS A 569 -26.61 9.56 -21.10
C LYS A 569 -25.32 8.76 -21.45
N ALA A 570 -24.15 9.39 -21.38
CA ALA A 570 -22.88 8.71 -21.65
C ALA A 570 -22.60 7.57 -20.63
N LEU A 571 -22.94 7.79 -19.34
CA LEU A 571 -22.80 6.79 -18.29
C LEU A 571 -23.79 5.62 -18.48
N GLU A 572 -24.99 5.87 -19.00
CA GLU A 572 -25.99 4.84 -19.28
C GLU A 572 -25.62 3.99 -20.52
N GLU A 573 -25.11 4.63 -21.57
CA GLU A 573 -24.83 4.00 -22.86
C GLU A 573 -23.42 3.38 -22.94
N SER A 574 -22.41 3.97 -22.26
CA SER A 574 -20.99 3.65 -22.43
C SER A 574 -20.21 3.75 -21.11
N SER A 575 -20.74 3.16 -20.04
CA SER A 575 -20.16 3.27 -18.68
C SER A 575 -18.70 2.81 -18.59
N GLU A 576 -18.34 1.74 -19.29
CA GLU A 576 -16.99 1.20 -19.30
C GLU A 576 -16.00 2.14 -19.99
N GLU A 577 -16.37 2.70 -21.13
CA GLU A 577 -15.54 3.68 -21.84
C GLU A 577 -15.38 4.96 -21.03
N VAL A 578 -16.45 5.43 -20.34
CA VAL A 578 -16.36 6.58 -19.43
C VAL A 578 -15.44 6.25 -18.27
N MET A 579 -15.59 5.08 -17.65
CA MET A 579 -14.68 4.63 -16.60
C MET A 579 -13.21 4.60 -17.08
N ASN A 580 -12.97 3.99 -18.23
CA ASN A 580 -11.62 3.89 -18.81
C ASN A 580 -11.03 5.27 -19.14
N LEU A 581 -11.84 6.23 -19.60
CA LEU A 581 -11.40 7.61 -19.82
C LEU A 581 -10.81 8.23 -18.54
N PHE A 582 -11.39 7.93 -17.37
CA PHE A 582 -10.94 8.51 -16.10
C PHE A 582 -9.89 7.69 -15.38
N ILE A 583 -10.05 6.35 -15.25
CA ILE A 583 -9.24 5.55 -14.31
C ILE A 583 -8.36 4.49 -14.96
N LYS A 584 -8.34 4.38 -16.30
CA LYS A 584 -7.49 3.40 -16.98
C LYS A 584 -6.06 3.44 -16.42
N SER A 585 -5.58 2.30 -15.96
CA SER A 585 -4.26 2.19 -15.33
C SER A 585 -3.13 2.45 -16.33
N LYS A 586 -2.02 3.00 -15.83
CA LYS A 586 -0.80 3.19 -16.61
C LYS A 586 -0.25 1.80 -17.02
N PRO A 587 0.06 1.57 -18.31
CA PRO A 587 0.69 0.32 -18.75
C PRO A 587 2.00 0.05 -18.03
N LYS A 588 2.24 -1.22 -17.68
CA LYS A 588 3.46 -1.66 -16.97
C LYS A 588 4.58 -2.16 -17.89
N GLU A 589 4.32 -2.25 -19.19
CA GLU A 589 5.28 -2.75 -20.19
C GLU A 589 6.51 -1.84 -20.29
N ASP A 590 7.69 -2.40 -20.01
CA ASP A 590 8.97 -1.67 -20.03
C ASP A 590 9.37 -1.20 -21.45
N SER A 591 8.88 -1.87 -22.49
CA SER A 591 9.12 -1.53 -23.90
C SER A 591 8.43 -0.24 -24.35
N LEU A 592 7.44 0.26 -23.60
CA LEU A 592 6.71 1.47 -23.96
C LEU A 592 7.40 2.73 -23.44
N SER A 593 7.46 3.76 -24.29
CA SER A 593 7.96 5.07 -23.86
C SER A 593 7.06 5.68 -22.77
N GLU A 594 7.62 6.53 -21.91
CA GLU A 594 6.84 7.24 -20.87
C GLU A 594 5.71 8.10 -21.47
N TYR A 595 5.92 8.66 -22.65
CA TYR A 595 4.87 9.37 -23.39
C TYR A 595 3.73 8.44 -23.78
N THR A 596 4.02 7.24 -24.29
CA THR A 596 3.00 6.24 -24.65
C THR A 596 2.27 5.73 -23.42
N LYS A 597 2.98 5.50 -22.31
CA LYS A 597 2.36 5.12 -21.04
C LYS A 597 1.43 6.22 -20.53
N TYR A 598 1.84 7.49 -20.64
CA TYR A 598 1.02 8.63 -20.26
C TYR A 598 -0.22 8.76 -21.16
N SER A 599 -0.08 8.69 -22.49
CA SER A 599 -1.21 8.85 -23.42
C SER A 599 -2.27 7.75 -23.25
N LYS A 600 -1.88 6.55 -22.82
CA LYS A 600 -2.78 5.41 -22.56
C LYS A 600 -3.36 5.42 -21.13
N SER A 601 -2.93 6.31 -20.26
CA SER A 601 -3.43 6.40 -18.88
C SER A 601 -4.71 7.23 -18.80
N GLY A 602 -5.60 6.87 -17.90
CA GLY A 602 -6.82 7.63 -17.61
C GLY A 602 -6.51 8.99 -16.97
N ILE A 603 -7.44 9.94 -17.10
CA ILE A 603 -7.29 11.33 -16.64
C ILE A 603 -6.95 11.40 -15.15
N MET A 604 -7.64 10.64 -14.30
CA MET A 604 -7.39 10.62 -12.85
C MET A 604 -6.00 10.06 -12.51
N GLN A 605 -5.49 9.09 -13.27
CA GLN A 605 -4.13 8.58 -13.07
C GLN A 605 -3.07 9.63 -13.40
N ARG A 606 -3.27 10.40 -14.47
CA ARG A 606 -2.37 11.50 -14.84
C ARG A 606 -2.35 12.62 -13.81
N LEU A 607 -3.53 13.02 -13.32
CA LEU A 607 -3.65 14.04 -12.26
C LEU A 607 -3.03 13.56 -10.95
N LYS A 608 -3.26 12.28 -10.59
CA LYS A 608 -2.61 11.64 -9.45
C LYS A 608 -1.10 11.76 -9.54
N ASP A 609 -0.51 11.41 -10.68
CA ASP A 609 0.94 11.43 -10.87
C ASP A 609 1.50 12.86 -10.72
N VAL A 610 0.82 13.87 -11.30
CA VAL A 610 1.23 15.28 -11.15
C VAL A 610 1.18 15.68 -9.68
N LEU A 611 0.06 15.50 -8.98
CA LEU A 611 -0.09 15.92 -7.59
C LEU A 611 0.84 15.14 -6.65
N TYR A 612 1.03 13.84 -6.88
CA TYR A 612 1.94 13.03 -6.10
C TYR A 612 3.36 13.57 -6.12
N ASN A 613 3.87 13.87 -7.33
CA ASN A 613 5.23 14.35 -7.51
C ASN A 613 5.43 15.79 -6.99
N GLU A 614 4.39 16.63 -7.04
CA GLU A 614 4.49 18.03 -6.66
C GLU A 614 4.17 18.31 -5.18
N THR A 615 3.34 17.46 -4.53
CA THR A 615 2.82 17.78 -3.18
C THR A 615 2.80 16.63 -2.19
N VAL A 616 2.94 15.36 -2.62
CA VAL A 616 2.73 14.19 -1.74
C VAL A 616 4.03 13.51 -1.36
N THR A 617 4.86 13.13 -2.34
CA THR A 617 6.13 12.45 -2.08
C THR A 617 7.08 13.30 -1.24
N VAL A 618 7.94 12.67 -0.45
CA VAL A 618 8.93 13.35 0.41
C VAL A 618 9.91 14.27 -0.35
N VAL A 619 10.07 14.01 -1.65
CA VAL A 619 10.91 14.82 -2.56
C VAL A 619 10.12 15.83 -3.40
N ALA A 620 8.83 15.99 -3.11
CA ALA A 620 7.93 16.88 -3.86
C ALA A 620 8.47 18.30 -3.93
N SER A 621 8.32 18.95 -5.11
CA SER A 621 8.91 20.25 -5.40
C SER A 621 8.41 21.34 -4.44
N LEU A 622 7.10 21.38 -4.18
CA LEU A 622 6.53 22.36 -3.27
C LEU A 622 6.91 22.11 -1.81
N LEU A 623 7.13 20.85 -1.41
CA LEU A 623 7.62 20.53 -0.05
C LEU A 623 9.05 20.99 0.17
N LYS A 624 9.91 20.87 -0.83
CA LYS A 624 11.26 21.46 -0.80
C LYS A 624 11.22 22.98 -0.73
N LYS A 625 10.24 23.60 -1.39
CA LYS A 625 10.08 25.06 -1.44
C LYS A 625 9.61 25.64 -0.11
N ALA A 626 8.47 25.16 0.44
CA ALA A 626 7.78 25.78 1.56
C ALA A 626 7.57 24.88 2.78
N GLY A 627 7.68 23.54 2.62
CA GLY A 627 7.41 22.55 3.67
C GLY A 627 5.94 22.49 4.07
N ILE A 628 5.63 21.50 4.93
CA ILE A 628 4.31 21.36 5.57
C ILE A 628 4.45 21.69 7.05
N GLU A 629 3.58 22.52 7.57
CA GLU A 629 3.53 22.87 8.97
C GLU A 629 3.35 21.64 9.86
N GLY A 630 4.10 21.57 10.95
CA GLY A 630 4.08 20.42 11.86
C GLY A 630 4.82 19.16 11.38
N SER A 631 5.44 19.17 10.20
CA SER A 631 6.25 18.06 9.66
C SER A 631 7.75 18.38 9.69
N SER A 632 8.61 17.36 9.46
CA SER A 632 10.06 17.54 9.32
C SER A 632 10.45 18.50 8.19
N THR A 633 9.61 18.62 7.15
CA THR A 633 9.83 19.55 6.04
C THR A 633 9.53 21.01 6.42
N SER A 634 8.85 21.26 7.54
CA SER A 634 8.55 22.61 8.06
C SER A 634 9.79 23.45 8.29
N TYR A 635 10.84 22.79 8.79
CA TYR A 635 12.11 23.46 9.15
C TYR A 635 13.19 23.33 8.07
N ASN A 636 13.09 22.34 7.20
CA ASN A 636 14.10 22.09 6.16
C ASN A 636 13.54 22.33 4.75
N ASN A 637 13.29 23.58 4.41
CA ASN A 637 12.85 24.02 3.09
C ASN A 637 13.51 25.33 2.69
N GLU A 638 13.44 25.69 1.40
CA GLU A 638 14.12 26.84 0.83
C GLU A 638 13.67 28.17 1.45
N LEU A 639 12.35 28.34 1.65
CA LEU A 639 11.80 29.58 2.18
C LEU A 639 12.12 29.74 3.66
N THR A 640 12.05 28.69 4.48
CA THR A 640 12.46 28.75 5.88
C THR A 640 13.93 29.15 6.02
N LYS A 641 14.83 28.53 5.26
CA LYS A 641 16.26 28.91 5.24
C LYS A 641 16.48 30.37 4.82
N SER A 642 15.68 30.85 3.89
CA SER A 642 15.75 32.24 3.46
C SER A 642 15.24 33.19 4.54
N ILE A 643 14.15 32.87 5.21
CA ILE A 643 13.60 33.63 6.34
C ILE A 643 14.63 33.73 7.48
N GLU A 644 15.19 32.58 7.90
CA GLU A 644 16.25 32.53 8.93
C GLU A 644 17.46 33.41 8.59
N LYS A 645 17.88 33.42 7.30
CA LYS A 645 18.96 34.28 6.83
C LYS A 645 18.61 35.78 6.95
N TYR A 646 17.37 36.15 6.66
CA TYR A 646 16.91 37.53 6.86
C TYR A 646 16.84 37.90 8.35
N GLU A 647 16.36 36.99 9.20
CA GLU A 647 16.33 37.19 10.65
C GLU A 647 17.73 37.41 11.23
N GLN A 648 18.68 36.57 10.88
CA GLN A 648 20.06 36.73 11.33
C GLN A 648 20.63 38.09 10.85
N LYS A 649 20.39 38.47 9.60
CA LYS A 649 20.82 39.75 9.06
C LYS A 649 20.19 40.93 9.79
N MET A 650 18.92 40.85 10.14
CA MET A 650 18.23 41.88 10.91
C MET A 650 18.83 41.99 12.34
N LEU A 651 19.09 40.86 12.99
CA LEU A 651 19.75 40.85 14.32
C LEU A 651 21.12 41.54 14.29
N ASP A 652 21.91 41.31 13.24
CA ASP A 652 23.19 41.93 13.10
C ASP A 652 23.06 43.45 12.84
N MET A 653 22.07 43.85 12.03
CA MET A 653 21.78 45.28 11.79
C MET A 653 21.25 45.98 13.03
N GLU A 654 20.43 45.31 13.88
CA GLU A 654 19.96 45.87 15.16
C GLU A 654 21.12 46.06 16.17
N LYS A 655 22.05 45.11 16.24
CA LYS A 655 23.26 45.28 17.03
C LYS A 655 24.11 46.50 16.59
N ASP A 656 24.28 46.65 15.28
CA ASP A 656 24.97 47.79 14.68
C ASP A 656 24.25 49.12 14.95
N PHE A 657 22.91 49.11 14.83
CA PHE A 657 22.05 50.24 15.15
C PHE A 657 22.24 50.68 16.60
N ALA A 658 22.11 49.79 17.55
CA ALA A 658 22.29 50.07 18.99
C ALA A 658 23.70 50.62 19.27
N ARG A 659 24.74 50.03 18.65
CA ARG A 659 26.12 50.52 18.81
C ARG A 659 26.29 51.97 18.29
N ARG A 660 25.70 52.29 17.12
CA ARG A 660 25.76 53.63 16.51
C ARG A 660 24.97 54.66 17.36
N GLU A 661 23.78 54.26 17.78
CA GLU A 661 22.95 55.09 18.64
C GLU A 661 23.68 55.46 19.95
N GLN A 662 24.26 54.44 20.62
CA GLN A 662 25.05 54.66 21.83
C GLN A 662 26.28 55.59 21.60
N ALA A 663 26.93 55.43 20.45
CA ALA A 663 28.06 56.31 20.08
C ALA A 663 27.61 57.76 19.86
N LEU A 664 26.44 57.99 19.24
CA LEU A 664 25.86 59.32 19.09
C LEU A 664 25.49 59.94 20.44
N TYR A 665 24.82 59.21 21.33
CA TYR A 665 24.52 59.67 22.67
C TYR A 665 25.79 60.04 23.44
N THR A 666 26.83 59.22 23.35
CA THR A 666 28.13 59.49 23.99
C THR A 666 28.75 60.79 23.38
N LYS A 667 28.72 60.97 22.08
CA LYS A 667 29.23 62.15 21.41
C LYS A 667 28.49 63.41 21.86
N TYR A 668 27.17 63.39 21.91
CA TYR A 668 26.37 64.53 22.33
C TYR A 668 26.45 64.81 23.84
N ALA A 669 26.60 63.78 24.70
CA ALA A 669 26.90 63.95 26.10
C ALA A 669 28.23 64.67 26.37
N ASN A 670 29.25 64.32 25.57
CA ASN A 670 30.55 65.03 25.63
C ASN A 670 30.41 66.46 25.17
N LEU A 671 29.65 66.75 24.12
CA LEU A 671 29.37 68.08 23.60
C LEU A 671 28.66 68.95 24.65
N GLU A 672 27.63 68.38 25.32
CA GLU A 672 26.91 69.02 26.43
C GLU A 672 27.86 69.37 27.59
N THR A 673 28.75 68.47 27.95
CA THR A 673 29.75 68.69 28.98
C THR A 673 30.71 69.85 28.61
N ILE A 674 31.14 69.87 27.33
CA ILE A 674 32.02 70.96 26.83
C ILE A 674 31.29 72.29 26.83
N MET A 675 30.02 72.33 26.35
CA MET A 675 29.22 73.56 26.35
C MET A 675 28.93 74.05 27.75
N ASN A 676 28.62 73.20 28.72
CA ASN A 676 28.50 73.56 30.14
C ASN A 676 29.77 74.22 30.67
N LYS A 677 30.94 73.68 30.29
CA LYS A 677 32.22 74.24 30.66
C LYS A 677 32.40 75.62 30.03
N TYR A 678 32.11 75.79 28.77
CA TYR A 678 32.21 77.10 28.11
C TYR A 678 31.19 78.11 28.62
N ASN A 679 29.95 77.72 28.92
CA ASN A 679 28.95 78.59 29.53
C ASN A 679 29.40 79.03 30.99
N SER A 680 29.97 78.10 31.72
CA SER A 680 30.52 78.42 33.05
C SER A 680 31.74 79.38 32.94
N GLN A 681 32.62 79.17 31.93
CA GLN A 681 33.71 80.10 31.68
C GLN A 681 33.25 81.49 31.26
N GLN A 682 32.22 81.53 30.34
CA GLN A 682 31.61 82.78 29.92
C GLN A 682 30.97 83.52 31.09
N SER A 683 30.18 82.83 31.92
CA SER A 683 29.58 83.39 33.14
C SER A 683 30.62 83.95 34.11
N TYR A 684 31.72 83.21 34.31
CA TYR A 684 32.86 83.67 35.11
C TYR A 684 33.51 84.94 34.53
N LEU A 685 33.75 85.00 33.21
CA LEU A 685 34.29 86.16 32.53
C LEU A 685 33.33 87.36 32.60
N MET A 686 32.02 87.16 32.38
CA MET A 686 30.98 88.19 32.50
C MET A 686 30.96 88.77 33.95
N GLN A 687 31.07 87.89 34.98
CA GLN A 687 31.13 88.29 36.37
C GLN A 687 32.37 89.09 36.62
N GLN A 688 33.54 88.72 36.05
CA GLN A 688 34.79 89.53 36.23
C GLN A 688 34.71 90.87 35.47
N LEU A 689 34.01 90.97 34.39
CA LEU A 689 33.85 92.20 33.59
C LEU A 689 32.74 93.16 34.11
N GLY A 690 32.02 92.75 35.18
CA GLY A 690 30.88 93.50 35.72
C GLY A 690 29.72 93.68 34.84
N LEU A 691 29.51 92.75 33.85
CA LEU A 691 28.42 92.70 32.87
C LEU A 691 27.37 91.73 33.25
N SER A 692 26.99 91.62 34.54
CA SER A 692 25.87 90.69 34.96
C SER A 692 24.56 91.40 34.92
#